data_35d69538522e7b7b2b4eb964845452f8
#
_entry.id   35d69538522e7b7b2b4eb964845452f8
#
_cell.length_a   1.000
_cell.length_b   1.000
_cell.length_c   1.000
_cell.angle_alpha   90.00
_cell.angle_beta   90.00
_cell.angle_gamma   90.00
#
_symmetry.space_group_name_H-M   'P 1'
#
loop_
_entity.id
_entity.type
_entity.pdbx_description
1 polymer ?
#
loop_
_entity_poly.entity_id
_entity_poly.type
_entity_poly.pdbx_seq_one_letter_code
_entity_poly.pdbx_strand_id
1 'polypeptide(L)'
;MCAGTAAALALSYLNFKDTEPEYAEECLKGAYALYEFAVKTHAETDGLKVTSLGYDGGFYTSSYDYDELAWAAVWLYICTIDKDPSKQQEAYDKYIEAIISVDMETTGAMGAHPYTGYMKRIIADTGNCWQNIWVHCWDTVWGGVFAKLAPITNTARDWYIFRWNLEYFSGMSESDEKAMKKPACPVGVHAHKKFGTDDEVWNKPMTAAEIADLPDTDGAFLAKTPHGFAMLNDYGSARYDTAAQLCACVYAKETGDKTFSDWAEGQMEYIMGKNPMNRPYIVGYSETAASHPHHRAAHGSLDLNMDHPADQTHVLWGALVGGPDGGDWHRDITKDYIYNEVAVDYNAAFVGACAGLYHFYGTDDMKPTPNFPPLESTYKTAEEMQEFTLKAAIGQEDNMATQVLVEISNMTQRPPRYPDEIKVRYYFSAKELYDNNCKLEDITIRPDYDAMKSATNGEYQVKYDIVEYGDNGECYLELTWAGYQFYGSLQCQFALMDAVQNDQFTFIWDPSNDYSRSELKTAEELGVSLNVAPYLYDKITMYVDGKQVWGIAPDGSKPELDEPAPTNPTTTEQPKTTTAPGTPAVNPNAKYGDVNCDTKVDVADVVLLSRIIVEDKDAIVTSQGMINGDCNVDGKRDPDDCTMILQYIAKLIPYSKLGTK
;
A
#
# COMPACT_ATOMS: atom_id res chain seq x y z
N MET A 1 -4.66 2.53 19.29
CA MET A 1 -3.67 3.51 18.81
C MET A 1 -2.74 4.02 19.90
N CYS A 2 -3.19 4.70 20.98
CA CYS A 2 -2.29 5.25 22.01
C CYS A 2 -1.38 4.19 22.64
N ALA A 3 -1.91 3.02 22.95
CA ALA A 3 -1.13 1.91 23.50
C ALA A 3 -0.13 1.36 22.47
N GLY A 4 -0.54 1.13 21.22
CA GLY A 4 0.38 0.71 20.17
C GLY A 4 1.51 1.72 19.92
N THR A 5 1.19 3.04 19.94
CA THR A 5 2.21 4.10 19.86
C THR A 5 3.13 4.09 21.08
N ALA A 6 2.61 3.84 22.28
CA ALA A 6 3.44 3.72 23.49
C ALA A 6 4.45 2.57 23.35
N ALA A 7 4.04 1.41 22.82
CA ALA A 7 4.95 0.31 22.53
C ALA A 7 6.04 0.69 21.52
N ALA A 8 5.67 1.36 20.43
CA ALA A 8 6.62 1.83 19.42
C ALA A 8 7.65 2.82 19.98
N LEU A 9 7.21 3.77 20.81
CA LEU A 9 8.11 4.72 21.48
C LEU A 9 9.01 4.04 22.52
N ALA A 10 8.51 3.05 23.25
CA ALA A 10 9.32 2.23 24.15
C ALA A 10 10.43 1.47 23.39
N LEU A 11 10.09 0.89 22.24
CA LEU A 11 11.05 0.25 21.34
C LEU A 11 12.07 1.26 20.77
N SER A 12 11.61 2.48 20.43
CA SER A 12 12.50 3.55 19.98
C SER A 12 13.54 3.92 21.06
N TYR A 13 13.14 3.97 22.34
CA TYR A 13 14.09 4.15 23.43
C TYR A 13 15.21 3.10 23.39
N LEU A 14 14.85 1.81 23.30
CA LEU A 14 15.83 0.72 23.27
C LEU A 14 16.75 0.78 22.05
N ASN A 15 16.22 1.21 20.91
CA ASN A 15 16.99 1.30 19.66
C ASN A 15 17.94 2.49 19.61
N PHE A 16 17.60 3.62 20.24
CA PHE A 16 18.35 4.87 20.10
C PHE A 16 19.12 5.29 21.36
N LYS A 17 18.92 4.61 22.50
CA LYS A 17 19.54 5.02 23.79
C LYS A 17 21.06 5.16 23.77
N ASP A 18 21.75 4.40 22.93
CA ASP A 18 23.21 4.41 22.83
C ASP A 18 23.72 5.40 21.76
N THR A 19 22.91 5.74 20.77
CA THR A 19 23.29 6.63 19.65
C THR A 19 22.71 8.03 19.76
N GLU A 20 21.47 8.15 20.24
CA GLU A 20 20.72 9.39 20.36
C GLU A 20 19.98 9.45 21.71
N PRO A 21 20.72 9.56 22.84
CA PRO A 21 20.16 9.37 24.17
C PRO A 21 19.08 10.40 24.55
N GLU A 22 19.19 11.65 24.10
CA GLU A 22 18.18 12.68 24.37
C GLU A 22 16.86 12.36 23.69
N TYR A 23 16.91 11.97 22.41
CA TYR A 23 15.74 11.52 21.65
C TYR A 23 15.11 10.26 22.26
N ALA A 24 15.93 9.30 22.66
CA ALA A 24 15.46 8.09 23.30
C ALA A 24 14.71 8.38 24.63
N GLU A 25 15.23 9.30 25.45
CA GLU A 25 14.54 9.71 26.69
C GLU A 25 13.21 10.41 26.42
N GLU A 26 13.11 11.22 25.39
CA GLU A 26 11.83 11.81 24.97
C GLU A 26 10.84 10.76 24.51
N CYS A 27 11.27 9.76 23.71
CA CYS A 27 10.48 8.63 23.32
C CYS A 27 9.93 7.87 24.53
N LEU A 28 10.80 7.53 25.50
CA LEU A 28 10.36 6.79 26.69
C LEU A 28 9.38 7.58 27.55
N LYS A 29 9.59 8.89 27.71
CA LYS A 29 8.65 9.77 28.41
C LYS A 29 7.29 9.82 27.71
N GLY A 30 7.29 9.91 26.38
CA GLY A 30 6.08 9.84 25.56
C GLY A 30 5.36 8.50 25.71
N ALA A 31 6.14 7.39 25.74
CA ALA A 31 5.59 6.04 25.91
C ALA A 31 4.84 5.88 27.23
N TYR A 32 5.41 6.34 28.35
CA TYR A 32 4.74 6.31 29.65
C TYR A 32 3.44 7.13 29.65
N ALA A 33 3.50 8.36 29.13
CA ALA A 33 2.34 9.25 29.10
C ALA A 33 1.19 8.70 28.26
N LEU A 34 1.50 8.14 27.08
CA LEU A 34 0.50 7.53 26.20
C LEU A 34 -0.09 6.25 26.80
N TYR A 35 0.70 5.43 27.46
CA TYR A 35 0.21 4.25 28.14
C TYR A 35 -0.75 4.61 29.27
N GLU A 36 -0.40 5.58 30.12
CA GLU A 36 -1.28 6.05 31.20
C GLU A 36 -2.60 6.63 30.67
N PHE A 37 -2.53 7.36 29.57
CA PHE A 37 -3.72 7.86 28.88
C PHE A 37 -4.58 6.70 28.34
N ALA A 38 -3.97 5.71 27.70
CA ALA A 38 -4.66 4.55 27.16
C ALA A 38 -5.35 3.71 28.25
N VAL A 39 -4.66 3.46 29.36
CA VAL A 39 -5.22 2.76 30.53
C VAL A 39 -6.42 3.52 31.11
N LYS A 40 -6.31 4.84 31.24
CA LYS A 40 -7.42 5.67 31.72
C LYS A 40 -8.61 5.59 30.78
N THR A 41 -8.40 5.74 29.48
CA THR A 41 -9.46 5.69 28.47
C THR A 41 -10.10 4.31 28.40
N HIS A 42 -9.29 3.24 28.51
CA HIS A 42 -9.78 1.88 28.59
C HIS A 42 -10.72 1.67 29.81
N ALA A 43 -10.34 2.17 30.98
CA ALA A 43 -11.18 2.07 32.19
C ALA A 43 -12.51 2.82 32.05
N GLU A 44 -12.53 3.94 31.33
CA GLU A 44 -13.74 4.74 31.07
C GLU A 44 -14.68 4.07 30.07
N THR A 45 -14.16 3.26 29.16
CA THR A 45 -14.92 2.68 28.03
C THR A 45 -15.03 1.16 28.10
N ASP A 46 -14.34 0.53 29.04
CA ASP A 46 -14.14 -0.93 29.13
C ASP A 46 -13.56 -1.55 27.86
N GLY A 47 -12.80 -0.76 27.07
CA GLY A 47 -12.11 -1.19 25.86
C GLY A 47 -13.00 -1.67 24.70
N LEU A 48 -14.33 -1.64 24.90
CA LEU A 48 -15.28 -2.22 23.93
C LEU A 48 -15.72 -1.26 22.81
N LYS A 49 -15.28 -0.02 22.86
CA LYS A 49 -15.67 1.02 21.89
C LYS A 49 -14.47 1.71 21.27
N VAL A 50 -13.34 1.06 21.33
CA VAL A 50 -12.13 1.58 20.69
C VAL A 50 -12.28 1.35 19.21
N THR A 51 -12.43 2.44 18.51
CA THR A 51 -12.34 2.45 17.04
C THR A 51 -10.95 2.93 16.67
N SER A 52 -10.45 2.46 15.56
CA SER A 52 -9.37 3.16 14.90
C SER A 52 -9.78 4.61 14.69
N LEU A 53 -8.82 5.48 14.65
CA LEU A 53 -9.12 6.87 14.59
C LEU A 53 -9.77 7.29 13.30
N GLY A 54 -10.91 7.73 13.40
CA GLY A 54 -11.40 8.88 12.77
C GLY A 54 -11.86 8.66 11.35
N TYR A 55 -11.18 9.10 10.39
CA TYR A 55 -11.66 9.40 9.04
C TYR A 55 -11.39 8.34 7.98
N ASP A 56 -11.06 7.14 8.36
CA ASP A 56 -10.86 6.03 7.42
C ASP A 56 -12.17 5.44 6.87
N GLY A 57 -13.30 6.04 7.18
CA GLY A 57 -14.63 5.53 6.81
C GLY A 57 -15.03 4.26 7.54
N GLY A 58 -14.32 3.89 8.61
CA GLY A 58 -14.60 2.70 9.41
C GLY A 58 -13.96 1.42 8.85
N PHE A 59 -13.05 1.50 7.89
CA PHE A 59 -12.38 0.33 7.31
C PHE A 59 -11.36 -0.31 8.25
N TYR A 60 -10.68 0.48 9.09
CA TYR A 60 -9.61 0.03 9.96
C TYR A 60 -10.01 0.18 11.43
N THR A 61 -11.07 -0.52 11.84
CA THR A 61 -11.53 -0.53 13.22
C THR A 61 -10.90 -1.68 13.98
N SER A 62 -10.30 -1.41 15.14
CA SER A 62 -9.88 -2.46 16.07
C SER A 62 -11.09 -3.06 16.77
N SER A 63 -11.06 -4.36 17.00
CA SER A 63 -12.10 -5.08 17.75
C SER A 63 -12.07 -4.75 19.23
N TYR A 64 -10.88 -4.45 19.78
CA TYR A 64 -10.61 -4.09 21.17
C TYR A 64 -9.19 -3.52 21.31
N ASP A 65 -8.77 -3.14 22.52
CA ASP A 65 -7.46 -2.53 22.80
C ASP A 65 -6.62 -3.30 23.84
N TYR A 66 -7.07 -4.48 24.24
CA TYR A 66 -6.43 -5.25 25.31
C TYR A 66 -5.05 -5.78 24.92
N ASP A 67 -4.88 -6.14 23.67
CA ASP A 67 -3.61 -6.63 23.12
C ASP A 67 -2.59 -5.51 22.95
N GLU A 68 -3.00 -4.33 22.51
CA GLU A 68 -2.10 -3.18 22.44
C GLU A 68 -1.70 -2.67 23.83
N LEU A 69 -2.62 -2.71 24.81
CA LEU A 69 -2.30 -2.41 26.20
C LEU A 69 -1.28 -3.41 26.75
N ALA A 70 -1.48 -4.71 26.49
CA ALA A 70 -0.54 -5.75 26.88
C ALA A 70 0.80 -5.59 26.18
N TRP A 71 0.80 -5.23 24.88
CA TRP A 71 2.01 -4.98 24.11
C TRP A 71 2.80 -3.81 24.65
N ALA A 72 2.13 -2.67 24.93
CA ALA A 72 2.77 -1.54 25.57
C ALA A 72 3.33 -1.87 26.96
N ALA A 73 2.56 -2.59 27.77
CA ALA A 73 2.96 -2.97 29.12
C ALA A 73 4.24 -3.83 29.12
N VAL A 74 4.33 -4.82 28.25
CA VAL A 74 5.53 -5.67 28.10
C VAL A 74 6.77 -4.82 27.79
N TRP A 75 6.68 -3.91 26.81
CA TRP A 75 7.83 -3.08 26.44
C TRP A 75 8.18 -2.03 27.49
N LEU A 76 7.20 -1.46 28.16
CA LEU A 76 7.46 -0.54 29.28
C LEU A 76 8.09 -1.23 30.48
N TYR A 77 7.73 -2.49 30.75
CA TYR A 77 8.45 -3.31 31.72
C TYR A 77 9.92 -3.44 31.34
N ILE A 78 10.20 -3.87 30.10
CA ILE A 78 11.56 -4.07 29.59
C ILE A 78 12.36 -2.75 29.68
N CYS A 79 11.80 -1.65 29.23
CA CYS A 79 12.48 -0.33 29.29
C CYS A 79 12.73 0.15 30.70
N THR A 80 11.77 -0.10 31.62
CA THR A 80 11.90 0.32 33.02
C THR A 80 13.07 -0.38 33.70
N ILE A 81 13.19 -1.71 33.51
CA ILE A 81 14.27 -2.49 34.12
C ILE A 81 15.62 -2.29 33.40
N ASP A 82 15.62 -1.99 32.10
CA ASP A 82 16.84 -1.62 31.37
C ASP A 82 17.40 -0.31 31.91
N LYS A 83 16.54 0.67 32.17
CA LYS A 83 16.93 1.96 32.71
C LYS A 83 17.33 1.90 34.19
N ASP A 84 16.59 1.15 34.97
CA ASP A 84 16.81 0.99 36.42
C ASP A 84 16.43 -0.42 36.90
N PRO A 85 17.39 -1.35 36.95
CA PRO A 85 17.14 -2.73 37.39
C PRO A 85 16.57 -2.84 38.81
N SER A 86 16.75 -1.83 39.67
CA SER A 86 16.21 -1.83 41.04
C SER A 86 14.68 -1.74 41.08
N LYS A 87 14.06 -1.31 39.97
CA LYS A 87 12.61 -1.19 39.82
C LYS A 87 11.94 -2.44 39.27
N GLN A 88 12.64 -3.54 39.17
CA GLN A 88 12.10 -4.78 38.57
C GLN A 88 10.75 -5.20 39.17
N GLN A 89 10.64 -5.26 40.50
CA GLN A 89 9.40 -5.67 41.14
C GLN A 89 8.28 -4.65 40.96
N GLU A 90 8.57 -3.36 41.11
CA GLU A 90 7.60 -2.28 40.88
C GLU A 90 7.05 -2.32 39.45
N ALA A 91 7.94 -2.50 38.47
CA ALA A 91 7.59 -2.59 37.06
C ALA A 91 6.79 -3.87 36.77
N TYR A 92 7.13 -5.01 37.39
CA TYR A 92 6.40 -6.25 37.26
C TYR A 92 4.96 -6.08 37.77
N ASP A 93 4.79 -5.57 38.98
CA ASP A 93 3.48 -5.33 39.58
C ASP A 93 2.64 -4.35 38.76
N LYS A 94 3.27 -3.34 38.16
CA LYS A 94 2.55 -2.34 37.36
C LYS A 94 2.16 -2.83 35.96
N TYR A 95 3.06 -3.51 35.27
CA TYR A 95 2.91 -3.79 33.84
C TYR A 95 2.59 -5.26 33.56
N ILE A 96 3.29 -6.20 34.20
CA ILE A 96 3.10 -7.62 33.91
C ILE A 96 1.84 -8.13 34.59
N GLU A 97 1.62 -7.78 35.86
CA GLU A 97 0.37 -8.13 36.56
C GLU A 97 -0.88 -7.56 35.86
N ALA A 98 -0.79 -6.39 35.23
CA ALA A 98 -1.90 -5.87 34.43
C ALA A 98 -2.30 -6.81 33.28
N ILE A 99 -1.38 -7.61 32.77
CA ILE A 99 -1.65 -8.59 31.71
C ILE A 99 -2.20 -9.90 32.27
N ILE A 100 -1.52 -10.46 33.29
CA ILE A 100 -1.68 -11.86 33.73
C ILE A 100 -2.46 -12.03 35.01
N SER A 101 -2.89 -10.95 35.67
CA SER A 101 -3.62 -11.03 36.93
C SER A 101 -4.77 -12.04 36.88
N VAL A 102 -4.92 -12.79 37.99
CA VAL A 102 -5.97 -13.78 38.18
C VAL A 102 -6.69 -13.54 39.48
N ASP A 103 -7.96 -13.84 39.51
CA ASP A 103 -8.76 -13.99 40.72
C ASP A 103 -9.45 -15.36 40.68
N MET A 104 -8.96 -16.29 41.49
CA MET A 104 -9.45 -17.67 41.50
C MET A 104 -10.87 -17.78 42.03
N GLU A 105 -11.41 -16.75 42.69
CA GLU A 105 -12.78 -16.71 43.19
C GLU A 105 -13.76 -16.21 42.11
N THR A 106 -13.27 -15.59 41.07
CA THR A 106 -14.08 -15.04 39.97
C THR A 106 -14.41 -16.12 38.95
N THR A 107 -15.66 -16.56 38.93
CA THR A 107 -16.20 -17.32 37.80
C THR A 107 -16.80 -16.36 36.81
N GLY A 108 -16.10 -16.08 35.75
CA GLY A 108 -16.58 -15.18 34.66
C GLY A 108 -17.82 -15.75 33.96
N ALA A 109 -18.55 -14.90 33.26
CA ALA A 109 -19.74 -15.24 32.47
C ALA A 109 -19.52 -16.33 31.40
N MET A 110 -18.28 -16.65 31.08
CA MET A 110 -17.85 -17.66 30.11
C MET A 110 -17.36 -18.96 30.76
N GLY A 111 -17.68 -19.18 32.02
CA GLY A 111 -17.34 -20.41 32.74
C GLY A 111 -15.86 -20.50 33.09
N ALA A 112 -15.55 -20.21 34.35
CA ALA A 112 -14.33 -20.63 35.05
C ALA A 112 -12.98 -20.23 34.40
N HIS A 113 -12.79 -19.01 34.00
CA HIS A 113 -11.44 -18.48 33.86
C HIS A 113 -11.14 -17.47 34.97
N PRO A 114 -9.98 -17.55 35.59
CA PRO A 114 -9.65 -16.70 36.72
C PRO A 114 -9.04 -15.34 36.32
N TYR A 115 -8.85 -15.05 35.03
CA TYR A 115 -8.13 -13.88 34.59
C TYR A 115 -8.90 -12.58 34.82
N THR A 116 -8.25 -11.62 35.43
CA THR A 116 -8.73 -10.25 35.65
C THR A 116 -7.91 -9.22 34.86
N GLY A 117 -6.66 -9.57 34.48
CA GLY A 117 -5.80 -8.78 33.63
C GLY A 117 -6.25 -8.76 32.16
N TYR A 118 -5.43 -8.14 31.28
CA TYR A 118 -5.76 -7.97 29.87
C TYR A 118 -6.00 -9.31 29.13
N MET A 119 -5.38 -10.40 29.58
CA MET A 119 -5.61 -11.74 29.03
C MET A 119 -7.06 -12.20 29.13
N LYS A 120 -7.89 -11.60 29.97
CA LYS A 120 -9.32 -11.91 30.08
C LYS A 120 -10.04 -11.78 28.74
N ARG A 121 -9.58 -10.88 27.87
CA ARG A 121 -10.21 -10.63 26.57
C ARG A 121 -10.03 -11.78 25.59
N ILE A 122 -8.84 -12.39 25.51
CA ILE A 122 -8.62 -13.58 24.69
C ILE A 122 -9.60 -14.69 25.08
N ILE A 123 -9.86 -14.83 26.37
CA ILE A 123 -10.72 -15.88 26.89
C ILE A 123 -12.20 -15.57 26.63
N ALA A 124 -12.60 -14.31 26.68
CA ALA A 124 -13.95 -13.87 26.32
C ALA A 124 -14.32 -14.19 24.87
N ASP A 125 -13.35 -14.15 23.98
CA ASP A 125 -13.52 -14.43 22.54
C ASP A 125 -13.39 -15.93 22.19
N THR A 126 -13.39 -16.84 23.17
CA THR A 126 -13.10 -18.26 23.00
C THR A 126 -14.04 -19.01 22.06
N GLY A 127 -15.10 -18.41 21.66
CA GLY A 127 -16.12 -19.11 20.88
C GLY A 127 -15.74 -19.47 19.45
N ASN A 128 -14.56 -19.27 18.95
CA ASN A 128 -14.18 -19.54 17.57
C ASN A 128 -13.71 -18.32 16.77
N CYS A 129 -13.06 -17.38 17.40
CA CYS A 129 -12.51 -16.24 16.68
C CYS A 129 -11.13 -16.59 16.12
N TRP A 130 -10.91 -16.34 14.84
CA TRP A 130 -9.57 -16.40 14.24
C TRP A 130 -8.58 -15.45 14.95
N GLN A 131 -9.07 -14.43 15.63
CA GLN A 131 -8.30 -13.52 16.50
C GLN A 131 -7.62 -14.23 17.67
N ASN A 132 -8.01 -15.46 17.97
CA ASN A 132 -7.30 -16.31 18.94
C ASN A 132 -6.05 -16.97 18.33
N ILE A 133 -5.83 -16.83 17.04
CA ILE A 133 -4.59 -17.18 16.40
C ILE A 133 -3.70 -15.96 16.51
N TRP A 134 -2.71 -16.02 17.36
CA TRP A 134 -1.91 -14.87 17.74
C TRP A 134 -0.89 -14.52 16.68
N VAL A 135 -1.36 -13.76 15.73
CA VAL A 135 -0.54 -13.10 14.75
C VAL A 135 -0.07 -11.77 15.31
N HIS A 136 0.99 -11.24 14.80
CA HIS A 136 1.45 -9.89 15.11
C HIS A 136 1.21 -8.99 13.90
N CYS A 137 -0.02 -8.50 13.74
CA CYS A 137 -0.45 -7.68 12.62
C CYS A 137 -1.35 -6.50 13.05
N TRP A 138 -1.92 -5.78 12.11
CA TRP A 138 -2.67 -4.54 12.36
C TRP A 138 -3.87 -4.68 13.32
N ASP A 139 -4.57 -5.81 13.31
CA ASP A 139 -5.78 -6.04 14.12
C ASP A 139 -5.49 -6.80 15.43
N THR A 140 -4.35 -7.46 15.52
CA THR A 140 -3.97 -8.19 16.75
C THR A 140 -2.46 -8.26 16.90
N VAL A 141 -1.99 -7.98 18.12
CA VAL A 141 -0.57 -8.04 18.49
C VAL A 141 -0.25 -9.09 19.54
N TRP A 142 -1.20 -9.98 19.86
CA TRP A 142 -1.00 -11.03 20.87
C TRP A 142 0.19 -11.93 20.59
N GLY A 143 0.50 -12.20 19.31
CA GLY A 143 1.69 -12.99 18.96
C GLY A 143 2.98 -12.39 19.50
N GLY A 144 3.16 -11.08 19.33
CA GLY A 144 4.30 -10.35 19.90
C GLY A 144 4.25 -10.28 21.43
N VAL A 145 3.05 -10.10 22.02
CA VAL A 145 2.88 -10.10 23.48
C VAL A 145 3.39 -11.40 24.07
N PHE A 146 2.94 -12.56 23.58
CA PHE A 146 3.38 -13.86 24.13
C PHE A 146 4.85 -14.14 23.85
N ALA A 147 5.37 -13.72 22.71
CA ALA A 147 6.78 -13.84 22.38
C ALA A 147 7.70 -13.12 23.39
N LYS A 148 7.21 -12.03 24.00
CA LYS A 148 7.93 -11.27 25.04
C LYS A 148 7.51 -11.64 26.46
N LEU A 149 6.26 -11.96 26.70
CA LEU A 149 5.75 -12.30 28.01
C LEU A 149 6.32 -13.63 28.51
N ALA A 150 6.39 -14.67 27.65
CA ALA A 150 6.87 -15.98 28.04
C ALA A 150 8.31 -15.96 28.64
N PRO A 151 9.30 -15.28 28.04
CA PRO A 151 10.61 -15.14 28.67
C PRO A 151 10.62 -14.34 29.98
N ILE A 152 9.70 -13.38 30.13
CA ILE A 152 9.62 -12.53 31.34
C ILE A 152 9.04 -13.31 32.51
N THR A 153 7.90 -13.94 32.34
CA THR A 153 7.21 -14.70 33.38
C THR A 153 7.85 -16.05 33.60
N ASN A 154 8.41 -16.62 32.55
CA ASN A 154 9.03 -17.95 32.48
C ASN A 154 8.15 -19.08 33.08
N THR A 155 6.85 -18.99 32.84
CA THR A 155 5.86 -19.96 33.34
C THR A 155 5.48 -20.99 32.29
N ALA A 156 5.09 -22.17 32.69
CA ALA A 156 4.58 -23.21 31.80
C ALA A 156 3.40 -22.73 30.93
N ARG A 157 2.50 -21.92 31.53
CA ARG A 157 1.37 -21.32 30.82
C ARG A 157 1.81 -20.51 29.62
N ASP A 158 2.68 -19.52 29.85
CA ASP A 158 3.01 -18.54 28.80
C ASP A 158 3.88 -19.16 27.72
N TRP A 159 4.79 -20.06 28.08
CA TRP A 159 5.55 -20.85 27.11
C TRP A 159 4.67 -21.78 26.29
N TYR A 160 3.69 -22.44 26.91
CA TYR A 160 2.73 -23.27 26.19
C TYR A 160 1.92 -22.48 25.18
N ILE A 161 1.43 -21.31 25.55
CA ILE A 161 0.67 -20.45 24.65
C ILE A 161 1.53 -20.02 23.47
N PHE A 162 2.75 -19.56 23.74
CA PHE A 162 3.66 -19.12 22.67
C PHE A 162 4.00 -20.26 21.70
N ARG A 163 4.41 -21.40 22.23
CA ARG A 163 4.74 -22.58 21.43
C ARG A 163 3.53 -23.12 20.66
N TRP A 164 2.37 -23.17 21.28
CA TRP A 164 1.14 -23.64 20.64
C TRP A 164 0.84 -22.87 19.35
N ASN A 165 0.97 -21.55 19.37
CA ASN A 165 0.74 -20.72 18.19
C ASN A 165 1.72 -21.07 17.05
N LEU A 166 2.99 -21.28 17.39
CA LEU A 166 4.02 -21.66 16.40
C LEU A 166 3.78 -23.08 15.85
N GLU A 167 3.37 -24.02 16.69
CA GLU A 167 2.98 -25.36 16.24
C GLU A 167 1.78 -25.32 15.31
N TYR A 168 0.80 -24.48 15.63
CA TYR A 168 -0.37 -24.30 14.77
C TYR A 168 0.00 -23.78 13.37
N PHE A 169 0.90 -22.82 13.27
CA PHE A 169 1.36 -22.27 11.99
C PHE A 169 2.30 -23.25 11.25
N SER A 170 3.24 -23.84 11.93
CA SER A 170 4.25 -24.68 11.31
C SER A 170 3.79 -26.11 11.01
N GLY A 171 2.75 -26.58 11.73
CA GLY A 171 2.25 -27.94 11.63
C GLY A 171 1.82 -28.33 10.23
N MET A 172 1.98 -29.61 9.91
CA MET A 172 1.46 -30.22 8.69
C MET A 172 0.12 -30.87 9.01
N SER A 173 -0.94 -30.48 8.35
CA SER A 173 -2.18 -31.24 8.38
C SER A 173 -2.17 -32.26 7.23
N GLU A 174 -2.30 -33.53 7.53
CA GLU A 174 -2.48 -34.57 6.52
C GLU A 174 -3.93 -34.63 6.00
N SER A 175 -4.85 -33.89 6.62
CA SER A 175 -6.24 -33.83 6.19
C SER A 175 -6.79 -32.42 6.30
N ASP A 176 -7.47 -31.98 5.26
CA ASP A 176 -8.14 -30.66 5.18
C ASP A 176 -9.16 -30.46 6.32
N GLU A 177 -9.78 -31.53 6.81
CA GLU A 177 -10.73 -31.48 7.93
C GLU A 177 -10.10 -30.98 9.23
N LYS A 178 -8.81 -31.28 9.46
CA LYS A 178 -8.07 -30.79 10.63
C LYS A 178 -7.59 -29.35 10.43
N ALA A 179 -7.15 -29.05 9.22
CA ALA A 179 -6.61 -27.75 8.86
C ALA A 179 -7.63 -26.62 9.01
N MET A 180 -8.90 -26.89 8.71
CA MET A 180 -9.96 -25.88 8.75
C MET A 180 -10.61 -25.70 10.11
N LYS A 181 -10.29 -26.52 11.11
CA LYS A 181 -10.83 -26.35 12.46
C LYS A 181 -10.17 -25.16 13.13
N LYS A 182 -10.99 -24.24 13.61
CA LYS A 182 -10.53 -23.18 14.49
C LYS A 182 -9.99 -23.80 15.77
N PRO A 183 -8.78 -23.46 16.19
CA PRO A 183 -8.19 -24.03 17.39
C PRO A 183 -8.96 -23.57 18.64
N ALA A 184 -9.00 -24.42 19.65
CA ALA A 184 -9.44 -24.01 20.96
C ALA A 184 -8.41 -23.02 21.55
N CYS A 185 -8.89 -21.98 22.23
CA CYS A 185 -8.00 -21.02 22.87
C CYS A 185 -7.19 -21.71 23.99
N PRO A 186 -5.84 -21.74 23.92
CA PRO A 186 -5.03 -22.44 24.91
C PRO A 186 -4.96 -21.71 26.26
N VAL A 187 -5.33 -20.43 26.31
CA VAL A 187 -5.32 -19.60 27.53
C VAL A 187 -6.46 -19.95 28.49
N GLY A 188 -7.49 -20.61 27.98
CA GLY A 188 -8.67 -20.96 28.78
C GLY A 188 -8.49 -22.22 29.64
N VAL A 189 -9.59 -22.86 29.89
CA VAL A 189 -9.69 -24.07 30.72
C VAL A 189 -8.74 -25.20 30.32
N HIS A 190 -8.31 -25.24 29.06
CA HIS A 190 -7.38 -26.25 28.57
C HIS A 190 -5.98 -26.13 29.15
N ALA A 191 -5.44 -24.92 29.25
CA ALA A 191 -4.15 -24.70 29.87
C ALA A 191 -4.18 -25.13 31.35
N HIS A 192 -5.22 -24.74 32.08
CA HIS A 192 -5.44 -25.19 33.46
C HIS A 192 -5.56 -26.69 33.58
N LYS A 193 -6.29 -27.37 32.71
CA LYS A 193 -6.49 -28.82 32.78
C LYS A 193 -5.20 -29.61 32.46
N LYS A 194 -4.38 -29.10 31.51
CA LYS A 194 -3.13 -29.78 31.14
C LYS A 194 -2.04 -29.66 32.19
N PHE A 195 -1.95 -28.52 32.86
CA PHE A 195 -0.90 -28.25 33.85
C PHE A 195 -1.35 -28.41 35.29
N GLY A 196 -2.60 -28.76 35.55
CA GLY A 196 -3.19 -28.79 36.87
C GLY A 196 -3.59 -27.42 37.40
N THR A 197 -4.29 -27.38 38.52
CA THR A 197 -4.68 -26.14 39.20
C THR A 197 -3.66 -25.73 40.26
N ASP A 198 -2.47 -26.28 40.21
CA ASP A 198 -1.45 -26.08 41.24
C ASP A 198 -0.67 -24.80 40.92
N ASP A 199 -0.82 -23.74 41.73
CA ASP A 199 -0.14 -22.46 41.56
C ASP A 199 1.39 -22.62 41.47
N GLU A 200 1.95 -23.65 42.09
CA GLU A 200 3.37 -23.97 42.01
C GLU A 200 3.82 -24.31 40.57
N VAL A 201 2.99 -24.97 39.77
CA VAL A 201 3.30 -25.31 38.38
C VAL A 201 3.24 -24.10 37.48
N TRP A 202 2.31 -23.19 37.69
CA TRP A 202 2.15 -21.98 36.90
C TRP A 202 3.33 -21.00 37.03
N ASN A 203 3.83 -20.86 38.26
CA ASN A 203 4.83 -19.88 38.62
C ASN A 203 6.24 -20.46 38.70
N LYS A 204 6.41 -21.76 38.45
CA LYS A 204 7.73 -22.36 38.43
C LYS A 204 8.53 -21.94 37.23
N PRO A 205 9.75 -21.41 37.41
CA PRO A 205 10.66 -21.14 36.28
C PRO A 205 10.94 -22.42 35.49
N MET A 206 10.92 -22.29 34.15
CA MET A 206 11.17 -23.40 33.23
C MET A 206 12.54 -23.36 32.61
N THR A 207 13.15 -24.51 32.44
CA THR A 207 14.35 -24.71 31.63
C THR A 207 13.97 -24.93 30.16
N ALA A 208 14.91 -24.74 29.23
CA ALA A 208 14.69 -25.01 27.82
C ALA A 208 14.21 -26.44 27.54
N ALA A 209 14.71 -27.44 28.30
CA ALA A 209 14.28 -28.82 28.16
C ALA A 209 12.82 -29.01 28.61
N GLU A 210 12.41 -28.40 29.72
CA GLU A 210 11.01 -28.45 30.19
C GLU A 210 10.08 -27.73 29.20
N ILE A 211 10.52 -26.64 28.55
CA ILE A 211 9.74 -25.97 27.51
C ILE A 211 9.57 -26.91 26.30
N ALA A 212 10.62 -27.59 25.88
CA ALA A 212 10.56 -28.54 24.77
C ALA A 212 9.65 -29.75 25.06
N ASP A 213 9.50 -30.14 26.35
CA ASP A 213 8.62 -31.23 26.80
C ASP A 213 7.17 -30.79 27.01
N LEU A 214 6.79 -29.51 26.74
CA LEU A 214 5.40 -29.08 26.84
C LEU A 214 4.51 -29.88 25.88
N PRO A 215 3.25 -30.12 26.25
CA PRO A 215 2.32 -30.86 25.40
C PRO A 215 2.13 -30.15 24.05
N ASP A 216 2.03 -30.94 22.99
CA ASP A 216 1.72 -30.45 21.64
C ASP A 216 0.30 -29.89 21.55
N THR A 217 -0.01 -29.22 20.43
CA THR A 217 -1.36 -28.80 20.09
C THR A 217 -2.32 -29.97 20.03
N ASP A 218 -3.61 -29.73 20.13
CA ASP A 218 -4.65 -30.78 20.06
C ASP A 218 -4.84 -31.35 18.64
N GLY A 219 -3.84 -31.19 17.75
CA GLY A 219 -3.87 -31.67 16.37
C GLY A 219 -4.66 -30.77 15.42
N ALA A 220 -4.90 -29.53 15.79
CA ALA A 220 -5.37 -28.48 14.89
C ALA A 220 -4.18 -27.75 14.32
N PHE A 221 -4.11 -27.64 13.00
CA PHE A 221 -3.03 -26.99 12.26
C PHE A 221 -3.60 -26.02 11.25
N LEU A 222 -2.82 -24.99 10.96
CA LEU A 222 -3.14 -24.06 9.89
C LEU A 222 -3.13 -24.77 8.53
N ALA A 223 -4.11 -24.45 7.69
CA ALA A 223 -4.14 -24.93 6.31
C ALA A 223 -2.87 -24.50 5.57
N LYS A 224 -2.37 -25.36 4.71
CA LYS A 224 -1.25 -25.03 3.83
C LYS A 224 -1.70 -25.15 2.38
N THR A 225 -1.09 -24.35 1.54
CA THR A 225 -1.21 -24.54 0.09
C THR A 225 -0.62 -25.89 -0.33
N PRO A 226 -0.91 -26.39 -1.53
CA PRO A 226 -0.36 -27.64 -2.03
C PRO A 226 1.18 -27.73 -1.95
N HIS A 227 1.89 -26.58 -2.01
CA HIS A 227 3.35 -26.53 -1.90
C HIS A 227 3.84 -26.11 -0.52
N GLY A 228 2.98 -26.13 0.50
CA GLY A 228 3.36 -26.03 1.90
C GLY A 228 3.43 -24.62 2.48
N PHE A 229 2.91 -23.61 1.79
CA PHE A 229 2.82 -22.26 2.35
C PHE A 229 1.71 -22.19 3.41
N ALA A 230 2.03 -21.66 4.59
CA ALA A 230 1.09 -21.57 5.70
C ALA A 230 0.14 -20.39 5.50
N MET A 231 -1.15 -20.69 5.39
CA MET A 231 -2.15 -19.73 4.92
C MET A 231 -3.25 -19.50 5.94
N LEU A 232 -3.18 -18.39 6.67
CA LEU A 232 -4.21 -18.03 7.65
C LEU A 232 -5.45 -17.42 7.00
N ASN A 233 -5.25 -16.61 5.97
CA ASN A 233 -6.30 -15.88 5.28
C ASN A 233 -5.88 -15.65 3.83
N ASP A 234 -6.81 -15.66 2.89
CA ASP A 234 -6.56 -15.32 1.50
C ASP A 234 -6.09 -13.86 1.35
N TYR A 235 -6.67 -12.95 2.11
CA TYR A 235 -6.31 -11.54 2.06
C TYR A 235 -4.99 -11.29 2.77
N GLY A 236 -3.93 -11.08 1.99
CA GLY A 236 -2.61 -10.79 2.53
C GLY A 236 -1.97 -11.97 3.26
N SER A 237 -2.01 -13.17 2.68
CA SER A 237 -1.47 -14.39 3.29
C SER A 237 -0.01 -14.27 3.73
N ALA A 238 0.83 -13.61 2.93
CA ALA A 238 2.25 -13.40 3.24
C ALA A 238 2.49 -12.53 4.48
N ARG A 239 1.61 -11.57 4.77
CA ARG A 239 1.66 -10.74 5.97
C ARG A 239 1.58 -11.59 7.24
N TYR A 240 0.62 -12.50 7.30
CA TYR A 240 0.42 -13.36 8.47
C TYR A 240 1.54 -14.39 8.63
N ASP A 241 1.99 -14.95 7.52
CA ASP A 241 3.09 -15.91 7.53
C ASP A 241 4.39 -15.27 8.04
N THR A 242 4.77 -14.10 7.54
CA THR A 242 5.97 -13.39 8.01
C THR A 242 5.88 -12.97 9.48
N ALA A 243 4.68 -12.66 9.98
CA ALA A 243 4.47 -12.39 11.40
C ALA A 243 4.73 -13.63 12.27
N ALA A 244 4.29 -14.81 11.81
CA ALA A 244 4.62 -16.07 12.48
C ALA A 244 6.11 -16.41 12.40
N GLN A 245 6.76 -16.14 11.27
CA GLN A 245 8.21 -16.30 11.11
C GLN A 245 9.01 -15.43 12.09
N LEU A 246 8.61 -14.18 12.27
CA LEU A 246 9.23 -13.29 13.27
C LEU A 246 9.11 -13.89 14.68
N CYS A 247 7.92 -14.35 15.07
CA CYS A 247 7.70 -15.00 16.35
C CYS A 247 8.53 -16.29 16.49
N ALA A 248 8.68 -17.08 15.43
CA ALA A 248 9.52 -18.28 15.41
C ALA A 248 11.00 -17.97 15.65
N CYS A 249 11.50 -16.88 15.05
CA CYS A 249 12.88 -16.41 15.32
C CYS A 249 13.05 -15.96 16.77
N VAL A 250 12.07 -15.27 17.35
CA VAL A 250 12.12 -14.91 18.78
C VAL A 250 12.13 -16.14 19.67
N TYR A 251 11.29 -17.15 19.37
CA TYR A 251 11.29 -18.43 20.12
C TYR A 251 12.66 -19.11 20.08
N ALA A 252 13.25 -19.22 18.88
CA ALA A 252 14.58 -19.82 18.71
C ALA A 252 15.67 -19.05 19.51
N LYS A 253 15.60 -17.71 19.53
CA LYS A 253 16.52 -16.87 20.31
C LYS A 253 16.41 -17.13 21.81
N GLU A 254 15.22 -17.21 22.33
CA GLU A 254 14.97 -17.35 23.79
C GLU A 254 15.19 -18.78 24.30
N THR A 255 14.92 -19.80 23.47
CA THR A 255 14.98 -21.21 23.89
C THR A 255 16.20 -21.97 23.37
N GLY A 256 16.81 -21.53 22.29
CA GLY A 256 17.83 -22.26 21.54
C GLY A 256 17.26 -23.36 20.62
N ASP A 257 15.97 -23.59 20.63
CA ASP A 257 15.28 -24.56 19.77
C ASP A 257 14.94 -23.92 18.42
N LYS A 258 15.56 -24.43 17.35
CA LYS A 258 15.44 -23.93 15.99
C LYS A 258 14.29 -24.53 15.19
N THR A 259 13.51 -25.44 15.75
CA THR A 259 12.45 -26.15 15.01
C THR A 259 11.56 -25.21 14.22
N PHE A 260 11.09 -24.12 14.86
CA PHE A 260 10.21 -23.17 14.21
C PHE A 260 10.95 -22.16 13.32
N SER A 261 12.20 -21.80 13.65
CA SER A 261 12.99 -20.95 12.75
C SER A 261 13.44 -21.67 11.49
N ASP A 262 13.69 -23.00 11.54
CA ASP A 262 13.95 -23.82 10.36
C ASP A 262 12.70 -23.90 9.46
N TRP A 263 11.51 -24.01 10.04
CA TRP A 263 10.26 -23.87 9.30
C TRP A 263 10.12 -22.47 8.67
N ALA A 264 10.41 -21.43 9.43
CA ALA A 264 10.33 -20.05 8.96
C ALA A 264 11.28 -19.77 7.78
N GLU A 265 12.48 -20.37 7.78
CA GLU A 265 13.40 -20.29 6.62
C GLU A 265 12.75 -20.84 5.35
N GLY A 266 12.11 -22.01 5.42
CA GLY A 266 11.41 -22.61 4.30
C GLY A 266 10.23 -21.76 3.79
N GLN A 267 9.48 -21.10 4.68
CA GLN A 267 8.41 -20.18 4.30
C GLN A 267 8.97 -18.91 3.64
N MET A 268 10.08 -18.38 4.16
CA MET A 268 10.75 -17.24 3.54
C MET A 268 11.29 -17.60 2.15
N GLU A 269 11.87 -18.77 1.97
CA GLU A 269 12.28 -19.25 0.65
C GLU A 269 11.11 -19.30 -0.34
N TYR A 270 9.92 -19.72 0.13
CA TYR A 270 8.71 -19.70 -0.69
C TYR A 270 8.34 -18.26 -1.10
N ILE A 271 8.36 -17.32 -0.17
CA ILE A 271 8.12 -15.88 -0.44
C ILE A 271 9.16 -15.33 -1.41
N MET A 272 10.41 -15.78 -1.31
CA MET A 272 11.53 -15.36 -2.18
C MET A 272 11.51 -16.02 -3.57
N GLY A 273 10.48 -16.81 -3.90
CA GLY A 273 10.28 -17.37 -5.23
C GLY A 273 10.49 -18.89 -5.36
N LYS A 274 10.81 -19.59 -4.29
CA LYS A 274 10.83 -21.07 -4.28
C LYS A 274 9.41 -21.63 -4.16
N ASN A 275 8.56 -21.19 -5.07
CA ASN A 275 7.16 -21.52 -5.16
C ASN A 275 6.82 -22.00 -6.60
N PRO A 276 5.62 -22.55 -6.85
CA PRO A 276 5.27 -23.08 -8.17
C PRO A 276 5.34 -22.09 -9.31
N MET A 277 5.15 -20.81 -9.00
CA MET A 277 5.19 -19.74 -10.00
C MET A 277 6.60 -19.19 -10.25
N ASN A 278 7.61 -19.63 -9.48
CA ASN A 278 8.95 -19.07 -9.49
C ASN A 278 8.92 -17.51 -9.34
N ARG A 279 7.97 -17.03 -8.55
CA ARG A 279 7.71 -15.60 -8.36
C ARG A 279 7.99 -15.16 -6.93
N PRO A 280 9.00 -14.34 -6.69
CA PRO A 280 9.14 -13.64 -5.42
C PRO A 280 7.97 -12.67 -5.19
N TYR A 281 7.41 -12.70 -3.98
CA TYR A 281 6.34 -11.78 -3.58
C TYR A 281 6.87 -10.46 -3.01
N ILE A 282 8.05 -10.06 -3.45
CA ILE A 282 8.75 -8.85 -3.03
C ILE A 282 9.05 -8.02 -4.27
N VAL A 283 8.41 -6.85 -4.34
CA VAL A 283 8.52 -5.96 -5.51
C VAL A 283 9.98 -5.57 -5.75
N GLY A 284 10.42 -5.74 -6.99
CA GLY A 284 11.77 -5.38 -7.42
C GLY A 284 12.88 -6.35 -7.01
N TYR A 285 12.56 -7.46 -6.34
CA TYR A 285 13.56 -8.44 -5.90
C TYR A 285 14.28 -9.14 -7.08
N SER A 286 13.54 -9.44 -8.13
CA SER A 286 14.08 -10.05 -9.36
C SER A 286 13.18 -9.71 -10.57
N GLU A 287 13.61 -10.10 -11.76
CA GLU A 287 12.83 -9.92 -13.00
C GLU A 287 11.49 -10.69 -12.99
N THR A 288 11.38 -11.76 -12.21
CA THR A 288 10.15 -12.57 -12.07
C THR A 288 9.33 -12.21 -10.85
N ALA A 289 9.78 -11.23 -10.06
CA ALA A 289 9.08 -10.80 -8.85
C ALA A 289 7.75 -10.13 -9.18
N ALA A 290 6.86 -10.06 -8.18
CA ALA A 290 5.66 -9.25 -8.26
C ALA A 290 6.04 -7.80 -8.63
N SER A 291 5.35 -7.23 -9.61
CA SER A 291 5.66 -5.92 -10.20
C SER A 291 4.48 -4.96 -10.24
N HIS A 292 3.26 -5.44 -9.92
CA HIS A 292 2.03 -4.67 -9.96
C HIS A 292 1.39 -4.53 -8.57
N PRO A 293 2.10 -3.95 -7.57
CA PRO A 293 1.50 -3.78 -6.25
C PRO A 293 0.27 -2.87 -6.33
N HIS A 294 -0.75 -3.16 -5.51
CA HIS A 294 -1.91 -2.30 -5.34
C HIS A 294 -1.52 -1.06 -4.53
N HIS A 295 -0.86 -0.11 -5.19
CA HIS A 295 -0.34 1.12 -4.58
C HIS A 295 -0.44 2.30 -5.54
N ARG A 296 -1.33 3.25 -5.25
CA ARG A 296 -1.68 4.33 -6.18
C ARG A 296 -0.49 5.20 -6.60
N ALA A 297 0.36 5.58 -5.65
CA ALA A 297 1.50 6.44 -5.98
C ALA A 297 2.57 5.71 -6.81
N ALA A 298 2.83 4.42 -6.54
CA ALA A 298 3.74 3.63 -7.37
C ALA A 298 3.16 3.37 -8.77
N HIS A 299 1.85 3.15 -8.85
CA HIS A 299 1.15 2.97 -10.12
C HIS A 299 1.21 4.24 -11.00
N GLY A 300 1.05 5.42 -10.41
CA GLY A 300 1.23 6.70 -11.12
C GLY A 300 0.09 7.08 -12.06
N SER A 301 -1.13 6.57 -11.86
CA SER A 301 -2.29 6.94 -12.66
C SER A 301 -2.62 8.43 -12.55
N LEU A 302 -2.76 9.09 -13.68
CA LEU A 302 -3.15 10.51 -13.75
C LEU A 302 -4.68 10.70 -13.78
N ASP A 303 -5.44 9.65 -14.10
CA ASP A 303 -6.90 9.67 -14.21
C ASP A 303 -7.60 8.88 -13.09
N LEU A 304 -6.85 8.49 -12.05
CA LEU A 304 -7.32 7.68 -10.91
C LEU A 304 -7.81 6.27 -11.33
N ASN A 305 -7.45 5.81 -12.51
CA ASN A 305 -7.78 4.50 -13.02
C ASN A 305 -6.60 3.54 -12.83
N MET A 306 -6.82 2.43 -12.12
CA MET A 306 -5.77 1.43 -11.85
C MET A 306 -5.43 0.56 -13.07
N ASP A 307 -6.12 0.74 -14.20
CA ASP A 307 -5.80 0.09 -15.48
C ASP A 307 -4.93 1.02 -16.38
N HIS A 308 -4.70 2.29 -15.96
CA HIS A 308 -3.94 3.28 -16.74
C HIS A 308 -2.90 4.01 -15.87
N PRO A 309 -1.60 3.86 -16.15
CA PRO A 309 -0.98 3.01 -17.18
C PRO A 309 -1.14 1.52 -16.89
N ALA A 310 -0.90 0.65 -17.88
CA ALA A 310 -0.99 -0.80 -17.71
C ALA A 310 0.10 -1.33 -16.76
N ASP A 311 1.28 -0.73 -16.80
CA ASP A 311 2.42 -1.07 -15.94
C ASP A 311 2.61 -0.02 -14.84
N GLN A 312 3.28 -0.40 -13.76
CA GLN A 312 3.64 0.54 -12.71
C GLN A 312 4.61 1.60 -13.21
N THR A 313 4.34 2.86 -12.89
CA THR A 313 5.25 3.97 -13.21
C THR A 313 6.53 3.91 -12.39
N HIS A 314 6.41 3.56 -11.11
CA HIS A 314 7.53 3.46 -10.18
C HIS A 314 7.60 2.08 -9.55
N VAL A 315 8.81 1.58 -9.37
CA VAL A 315 9.03 0.33 -8.64
C VAL A 315 9.00 0.61 -7.13
N LEU A 316 8.11 -0.06 -6.42
CA LEU A 316 8.04 0.02 -4.97
C LEU A 316 9.00 -1.00 -4.33
N TRP A 317 10.29 -0.71 -4.39
CA TRP A 317 11.36 -1.62 -4.00
C TRP A 317 11.20 -2.18 -2.59
N GLY A 318 11.22 -3.51 -2.49
CA GLY A 318 11.18 -4.22 -1.21
C GLY A 318 9.78 -4.35 -0.59
N ALA A 319 8.73 -3.90 -1.25
CA ALA A 319 7.38 -4.07 -0.75
C ALA A 319 6.93 -5.52 -0.84
N LEU A 320 6.44 -6.08 0.26
CA LEU A 320 5.81 -7.39 0.31
C LEU A 320 4.37 -7.26 -0.19
N VAL A 321 4.01 -7.98 -1.24
CA VAL A 321 2.62 -8.09 -1.70
C VAL A 321 1.85 -9.14 -0.90
N GLY A 322 0.53 -9.14 -1.05
CA GLY A 322 -0.38 -10.02 -0.29
C GLY A 322 -0.06 -11.52 -0.32
N GLY A 323 0.53 -12.01 -1.40
CA GLY A 323 0.95 -13.40 -1.52
C GLY A 323 0.01 -14.28 -2.35
N PRO A 324 0.12 -15.61 -2.28
CA PRO A 324 -0.67 -16.54 -3.07
C PRO A 324 -2.08 -16.74 -2.52
N ASP A 325 -2.95 -17.30 -3.35
CA ASP A 325 -4.19 -17.93 -2.92
C ASP A 325 -3.96 -19.35 -2.35
N GLY A 326 -5.03 -20.01 -1.91
CA GLY A 326 -4.97 -21.37 -1.37
C GLY A 326 -4.52 -22.46 -2.35
N GLY A 327 -4.40 -22.14 -3.63
CA GLY A 327 -3.91 -23.01 -4.70
C GLY A 327 -2.48 -22.73 -5.15
N ASP A 328 -1.71 -21.93 -4.42
CA ASP A 328 -0.38 -21.42 -4.79
C ASP A 328 -0.39 -20.44 -5.99
N TRP A 329 -1.53 -19.90 -6.33
CA TRP A 329 -1.66 -18.98 -7.44
C TRP A 329 -1.57 -17.52 -6.99
N HIS A 330 -0.93 -16.67 -7.81
CA HIS A 330 -0.82 -15.24 -7.57
C HIS A 330 -0.98 -14.48 -8.89
N ARG A 331 -2.01 -13.65 -8.99
CA ARG A 331 -2.18 -12.72 -10.10
C ARG A 331 -1.47 -11.41 -9.78
N ASP A 332 -0.55 -11.03 -10.63
CA ASP A 332 0.20 -9.79 -10.50
C ASP A 332 -0.53 -8.65 -11.22
N ILE A 333 -1.61 -8.16 -10.62
CA ILE A 333 -2.51 -7.14 -11.20
C ILE A 333 -2.70 -6.00 -10.21
N THR A 334 -2.44 -4.77 -10.62
CA THR A 334 -2.48 -3.57 -9.76
C THR A 334 -3.81 -3.38 -9.02
N LYS A 335 -4.94 -3.67 -9.65
CA LYS A 335 -6.27 -3.51 -9.02
C LYS A 335 -6.66 -4.65 -8.08
N ASP A 336 -5.91 -5.74 -8.05
CA ASP A 336 -6.15 -6.86 -7.15
C ASP A 336 -5.60 -6.57 -5.77
N TYR A 337 -6.42 -6.00 -4.91
CA TYR A 337 -6.06 -5.64 -3.54
C TYR A 337 -5.97 -6.83 -2.58
N ILE A 338 -6.45 -8.02 -2.96
CA ILE A 338 -6.40 -9.22 -2.11
C ILE A 338 -4.98 -9.79 -2.08
N TYR A 339 -4.37 -9.92 -3.26
CA TYR A 339 -3.08 -10.59 -3.44
C TYR A 339 -1.91 -9.63 -3.69
N ASN A 340 -2.20 -8.39 -4.11
CA ASN A 340 -1.17 -7.39 -4.44
C ASN A 340 -1.18 -6.15 -3.54
N GLU A 341 -2.05 -6.07 -2.53
CA GLU A 341 -1.95 -4.98 -1.57
C GLU A 341 -0.58 -5.01 -0.89
N VAL A 342 -0.06 -3.81 -0.64
CA VAL A 342 1.16 -3.55 0.12
C VAL A 342 0.83 -2.53 1.19
N ALA A 343 1.35 -2.73 2.39
CA ALA A 343 1.15 -1.82 3.50
C ALA A 343 2.34 -1.84 4.45
N VAL A 344 2.41 -0.85 5.33
CA VAL A 344 3.48 -0.76 6.34
C VAL A 344 3.47 -1.98 7.28
N ASP A 345 2.29 -2.47 7.66
CA ASP A 345 2.15 -3.65 8.52
C ASP A 345 2.60 -4.94 7.81
N TYR A 346 2.42 -5.06 6.49
CA TYR A 346 2.94 -6.19 5.71
C TYR A 346 4.46 -6.26 5.81
N ASN A 347 5.12 -5.11 5.59
CA ASN A 347 6.57 -5.03 5.65
C ASN A 347 7.15 -5.07 7.06
N ALA A 348 6.43 -4.64 8.09
CA ALA A 348 6.94 -4.60 9.44
C ALA A 348 7.36 -6.00 9.95
N ALA A 349 6.47 -6.98 9.84
CA ALA A 349 6.77 -8.35 10.22
C ALA A 349 7.78 -9.01 9.27
N PHE A 350 7.69 -8.75 7.97
CA PHE A 350 8.64 -9.24 6.96
C PHE A 350 10.08 -8.78 7.25
N VAL A 351 10.30 -7.50 7.53
CA VAL A 351 11.63 -6.98 7.92
C VAL A 351 12.13 -7.66 9.19
N GLY A 352 11.25 -7.82 10.19
CA GLY A 352 11.59 -8.51 11.43
C GLY A 352 11.96 -10.00 11.20
N ALA A 353 11.21 -10.69 10.36
CA ALA A 353 11.50 -12.08 9.96
C ALA A 353 12.83 -12.18 9.22
N CYS A 354 13.09 -11.30 8.25
CA CYS A 354 14.38 -11.23 7.55
C CYS A 354 15.56 -11.02 8.51
N ALA A 355 15.42 -10.10 9.45
CA ALA A 355 16.46 -9.84 10.45
C ALA A 355 16.70 -11.04 11.36
N GLY A 356 15.63 -11.71 11.81
CA GLY A 356 15.73 -12.92 12.62
C GLY A 356 16.38 -14.08 11.87
N LEU A 357 15.97 -14.33 10.63
CA LEU A 357 16.56 -15.37 9.79
C LEU A 357 18.02 -15.06 9.46
N TYR A 358 18.36 -13.81 9.16
CA TYR A 358 19.76 -13.42 8.96
C TYR A 358 20.62 -13.68 10.22
N HIS A 359 20.07 -13.43 11.41
CA HIS A 359 20.76 -13.71 12.67
C HIS A 359 21.11 -15.20 12.83
N PHE A 360 20.22 -16.11 12.40
CA PHE A 360 20.43 -17.57 12.57
C PHE A 360 21.16 -18.25 11.42
N TYR A 361 20.96 -17.76 10.18
CA TYR A 361 21.40 -18.39 8.95
C TYR A 361 22.31 -17.53 8.10
N GLY A 362 22.49 -16.26 8.47
CA GLY A 362 23.41 -15.36 7.80
C GLY A 362 24.87 -15.77 7.97
N THR A 363 25.69 -15.53 6.97
CA THR A 363 27.12 -15.83 6.96
C THR A 363 27.93 -14.56 6.69
N ASP A 364 29.20 -14.53 7.12
CA ASP A 364 30.08 -13.35 7.00
C ASP A 364 30.37 -12.95 5.54
N ASP A 365 30.18 -13.83 4.60
CA ASP A 365 30.35 -13.59 3.17
C ASP A 365 29.10 -12.98 2.51
N MET A 366 27.94 -12.99 3.16
CA MET A 366 26.76 -12.28 2.71
C MET A 366 26.98 -10.76 2.81
N LYS A 367 26.91 -10.10 1.69
CA LYS A 367 27.08 -8.65 1.60
C LYS A 367 25.84 -8.01 0.96
N PRO A 368 25.47 -6.80 1.39
CA PRO A 368 24.43 -6.04 0.69
C PRO A 368 24.79 -5.89 -0.78
N THR A 369 23.80 -6.02 -1.66
CA THR A 369 23.96 -5.76 -3.08
C THR A 369 24.33 -4.28 -3.27
N PRO A 370 25.47 -3.96 -3.89
CA PRO A 370 25.86 -2.58 -4.13
C PRO A 370 24.83 -1.84 -5.00
N ASN A 371 24.55 -0.59 -4.66
CA ASN A 371 23.60 0.26 -5.38
C ASN A 371 22.19 -0.37 -5.50
N PHE A 372 21.75 -1.10 -4.49
CA PHE A 372 20.41 -1.63 -4.42
C PHE A 372 19.65 -1.04 -3.22
N PRO A 373 18.39 -0.59 -3.38
CA PRO A 373 17.72 -0.44 -4.68
C PRO A 373 18.43 0.58 -5.58
N PRO A 374 18.30 0.47 -6.91
CA PRO A 374 18.89 1.44 -7.81
C PRO A 374 18.30 2.83 -7.57
N LEU A 375 19.12 3.86 -7.74
CA LEU A 375 18.63 5.23 -7.70
C LEU A 375 17.79 5.47 -8.97
N GLU A 376 16.50 5.65 -8.80
CA GLU A 376 15.59 5.98 -9.88
C GLU A 376 15.44 7.50 -10.04
N SER A 377 15.15 7.93 -11.27
CA SER A 377 14.67 9.29 -11.50
C SER A 377 13.33 9.50 -10.78
N THR A 378 13.13 10.68 -10.22
CA THR A 378 11.83 11.07 -9.64
C THR A 378 10.72 11.04 -10.69
N TYR A 379 11.05 11.24 -11.96
CA TYR A 379 10.11 11.27 -13.08
C TYR A 379 10.63 10.43 -14.23
N LYS A 380 9.73 9.73 -14.91
CA LYS A 380 10.03 8.92 -16.09
C LYS A 380 9.55 9.56 -17.39
N THR A 381 8.46 10.32 -17.32
CA THR A 381 7.85 10.99 -18.47
C THR A 381 7.64 12.48 -18.22
N ALA A 382 7.45 13.24 -19.30
CA ALA A 382 7.12 14.66 -19.20
C ALA A 382 5.78 14.88 -18.46
N GLU A 383 4.83 13.95 -18.62
CA GLU A 383 3.53 13.98 -17.94
C GLU A 383 3.69 13.81 -16.44
N GLU A 384 4.56 12.91 -15.98
CA GLU A 384 4.84 12.71 -14.55
C GLU A 384 5.50 13.94 -13.91
N MET A 385 6.22 14.71 -14.69
CA MET A 385 6.84 15.96 -14.23
C MET A 385 5.85 17.11 -14.16
N GLN A 386 4.70 16.97 -14.82
CA GLN A 386 3.71 18.02 -14.94
C GLN A 386 2.88 18.13 -13.66
N GLU A 387 3.21 19.08 -12.82
CA GLU A 387 2.59 19.32 -11.52
C GLU A 387 1.28 20.10 -11.62
N PHE A 388 1.29 21.08 -12.53
CA PHE A 388 0.17 21.97 -12.79
C PHE A 388 -0.31 21.80 -14.21
N THR A 389 -1.62 21.67 -14.39
CA THR A 389 -2.23 21.54 -15.71
C THR A 389 -3.37 22.53 -15.88
N LEU A 390 -3.66 22.87 -17.13
CA LEU A 390 -4.76 23.76 -17.47
C LEU A 390 -5.63 23.13 -18.57
N LYS A 391 -6.94 23.12 -18.30
CA LYS A 391 -7.96 22.76 -19.27
C LYS A 391 -8.77 24.00 -19.62
N ALA A 392 -9.22 24.10 -20.84
CA ALA A 392 -10.05 25.20 -21.29
C ALA A 392 -11.09 24.80 -22.33
N ALA A 393 -12.12 25.61 -22.45
CA ALA A 393 -13.13 25.55 -23.50
C ALA A 393 -13.80 26.90 -23.67
N ILE A 394 -14.47 27.12 -24.81
CA ILE A 394 -15.35 28.27 -25.02
C ILE A 394 -16.75 27.90 -24.58
N GLY A 395 -17.33 28.71 -23.72
CA GLY A 395 -18.73 28.59 -23.32
C GLY A 395 -19.66 29.14 -24.37
N GLN A 396 -19.56 30.47 -24.61
CA GLN A 396 -20.35 31.22 -25.58
C GLN A 396 -19.45 32.21 -26.32
N GLU A 397 -19.67 32.38 -27.61
CA GLU A 397 -18.93 33.33 -28.42
C GLU A 397 -19.84 33.96 -29.48
N ASP A 398 -19.74 35.26 -29.59
CA ASP A 398 -20.38 36.07 -30.65
C ASP A 398 -19.60 37.37 -30.84
N ASN A 399 -20.19 38.35 -31.58
CA ASN A 399 -19.56 39.66 -31.79
C ASN A 399 -19.65 40.60 -30.59
N MET A 400 -20.11 40.12 -29.44
CA MET A 400 -20.23 40.91 -28.19
C MET A 400 -19.17 40.46 -27.19
N ALA A 401 -18.90 39.16 -27.09
CA ALA A 401 -17.99 38.62 -26.10
C ALA A 401 -17.51 37.18 -26.43
N THR A 402 -16.39 36.81 -25.88
CA THR A 402 -15.97 35.42 -25.77
C THR A 402 -16.00 34.98 -24.31
N GLN A 403 -16.84 34.01 -23.98
CA GLN A 403 -16.86 33.39 -22.67
C GLN A 403 -15.89 32.19 -22.66
N VAL A 404 -14.96 32.22 -21.72
CA VAL A 404 -13.93 31.20 -21.58
C VAL A 404 -14.10 30.47 -20.25
N LEU A 405 -14.06 29.14 -20.30
CA LEU A 405 -14.00 28.25 -19.17
C LEU A 405 -12.55 27.83 -18.98
N VAL A 406 -12.02 28.00 -17.77
CA VAL A 406 -10.67 27.59 -17.40
C VAL A 406 -10.74 26.72 -16.14
N GLU A 407 -10.06 25.61 -16.16
CA GLU A 407 -9.79 24.77 -15.00
C GLU A 407 -8.28 24.63 -14.81
N ILE A 408 -7.80 25.09 -13.66
CA ILE A 408 -6.41 24.84 -13.24
C ILE A 408 -6.40 23.68 -12.27
N SER A 409 -5.41 22.81 -12.38
CA SER A 409 -5.25 21.65 -11.52
C SER A 409 -3.88 21.65 -10.87
N ASN A 410 -3.86 21.30 -9.58
CA ASN A 410 -2.68 20.97 -8.79
C ASN A 410 -2.87 19.54 -8.27
N MET A 411 -2.67 18.54 -9.14
CA MET A 411 -2.86 17.13 -8.85
C MET A 411 -1.66 16.34 -9.34
N THR A 412 -0.86 15.85 -8.40
CA THR A 412 0.32 15.04 -8.72
C THR A 412 0.33 13.79 -7.86
N GLN A 413 1.17 12.81 -8.24
CA GLN A 413 1.45 11.62 -7.42
C GLN A 413 2.42 11.93 -6.26
N ARG A 414 2.92 13.15 -6.17
CA ARG A 414 3.78 13.67 -5.11
C ARG A 414 2.95 14.46 -4.09
N PRO A 415 3.51 14.70 -2.89
CA PRO A 415 2.94 15.70 -2.00
C PRO A 415 2.79 17.03 -2.74
N PRO A 416 1.61 17.66 -2.70
CA PRO A 416 1.37 18.88 -3.47
C PRO A 416 2.21 20.04 -2.94
N ARG A 417 2.63 20.92 -3.84
CA ARG A 417 3.08 22.26 -3.46
C ARG A 417 1.87 23.18 -3.34
N TYR A 418 1.92 24.09 -2.40
CA TYR A 418 0.89 25.11 -2.21
C TYR A 418 1.51 26.49 -2.53
N PRO A 419 1.42 26.93 -3.79
CA PRO A 419 2.00 28.20 -4.19
C PRO A 419 1.25 29.37 -3.57
N ASP A 420 1.95 30.48 -3.36
CA ASP A 420 1.36 31.71 -2.86
C ASP A 420 0.52 32.42 -3.93
N GLU A 421 0.91 32.25 -5.20
CA GLU A 421 0.25 32.87 -6.35
C GLU A 421 0.29 31.97 -7.58
N ILE A 422 -0.87 31.85 -8.25
CA ILE A 422 -1.00 31.25 -9.58
C ILE A 422 -1.58 32.31 -10.52
N LYS A 423 -0.95 32.50 -11.68
CA LYS A 423 -1.41 33.38 -12.73
C LYS A 423 -1.66 32.61 -14.02
N VAL A 424 -2.76 32.95 -14.67
CA VAL A 424 -3.13 32.40 -15.99
C VAL A 424 -3.27 33.53 -16.98
N ARG A 425 -2.74 33.39 -18.19
CA ARG A 425 -2.82 34.42 -19.23
C ARG A 425 -3.55 33.90 -20.45
N TYR A 426 -4.65 34.56 -20.79
CA TYR A 426 -5.38 34.42 -22.04
C TYR A 426 -4.95 35.52 -22.98
N TYR A 427 -4.33 35.19 -24.11
CA TYR A 427 -3.75 36.16 -25.08
C TYR A 427 -4.78 36.50 -26.15
N PHE A 428 -5.03 37.81 -26.32
CA PHE A 428 -5.97 38.33 -27.29
C PHE A 428 -5.41 39.57 -28.00
N SER A 429 -6.10 39.98 -29.06
CA SER A 429 -5.79 41.21 -29.84
C SER A 429 -6.77 42.31 -29.54
N ALA A 430 -6.33 43.50 -29.22
CA ALA A 430 -7.15 44.68 -29.10
C ALA A 430 -7.16 45.52 -30.39
N LYS A 431 -6.69 44.98 -31.50
CA LYS A 431 -6.55 45.74 -32.76
C LYS A 431 -7.86 46.27 -33.27
N GLU A 432 -8.94 45.51 -33.24
CA GLU A 432 -10.29 45.95 -33.63
C GLU A 432 -10.82 47.10 -32.80
N LEU A 433 -10.43 47.20 -31.51
CA LEU A 433 -10.79 48.35 -30.70
C LEU A 433 -10.15 49.64 -31.23
N TYR A 434 -8.82 49.56 -31.50
CA TYR A 434 -8.05 50.70 -31.98
C TYR A 434 -8.48 51.12 -33.37
N ASP A 435 -8.78 50.18 -34.26
CA ASP A 435 -9.30 50.42 -35.61
C ASP A 435 -10.69 51.10 -35.59
N ASN A 436 -11.43 51.01 -34.48
CA ASN A 436 -12.74 51.63 -34.26
C ASN A 436 -12.71 52.79 -33.27
N ASN A 437 -11.56 53.35 -32.95
CA ASN A 437 -11.35 54.45 -31.98
C ASN A 437 -11.82 54.14 -30.56
N CYS A 438 -11.94 52.88 -30.22
CA CYS A 438 -12.16 52.40 -28.85
C CYS A 438 -10.81 52.24 -28.11
N LYS A 439 -10.85 52.13 -26.80
CA LYS A 439 -9.68 52.01 -25.93
C LYS A 439 -9.70 50.70 -25.18
N LEU A 440 -8.55 50.31 -24.66
CA LEU A 440 -8.39 49.12 -23.85
C LEU A 440 -9.27 49.18 -22.58
N GLU A 441 -9.49 50.37 -22.03
CA GLU A 441 -10.30 50.61 -20.85
C GLU A 441 -11.81 50.39 -21.10
N ASP A 442 -12.22 50.32 -22.39
CA ASP A 442 -13.62 50.05 -22.76
C ASP A 442 -13.96 48.55 -22.67
N ILE A 443 -12.96 47.68 -22.48
CA ILE A 443 -13.15 46.25 -22.28
C ILE A 443 -13.78 46.01 -20.90
N THR A 444 -14.83 45.24 -20.89
CA THR A 444 -15.48 44.76 -19.67
C THR A 444 -15.15 43.27 -19.46
N ILE A 445 -14.80 42.93 -18.24
CA ILE A 445 -14.66 41.55 -17.83
C ILE A 445 -15.85 41.15 -16.98
N ARG A 446 -16.61 40.15 -17.39
CA ARG A 446 -17.71 39.60 -16.64
C ARG A 446 -17.32 38.28 -16.02
N PRO A 447 -17.13 38.21 -14.69
CA PRO A 447 -16.90 36.94 -14.02
C PRO A 447 -18.22 36.17 -13.89
N ASP A 448 -18.32 35.02 -14.57
CA ASP A 448 -19.53 34.21 -14.59
C ASP A 448 -19.52 33.11 -13.51
N TYR A 449 -18.34 32.54 -13.21
CA TYR A 449 -18.16 31.54 -12.16
C TYR A 449 -16.75 31.62 -11.56
N ASP A 450 -16.64 31.36 -10.27
CA ASP A 450 -15.36 31.31 -9.54
C ASP A 450 -15.46 30.27 -8.42
N ALA A 451 -14.78 29.12 -8.62
CA ALA A 451 -14.76 28.03 -7.65
C ALA A 451 -14.06 28.43 -6.35
N MET A 452 -12.99 29.24 -6.41
CA MET A 452 -12.29 29.73 -5.21
C MET A 452 -13.18 30.62 -4.37
N LYS A 453 -13.91 31.54 -5.00
CA LYS A 453 -14.90 32.37 -4.32
C LYS A 453 -16.00 31.55 -3.66
N SER A 454 -16.47 30.50 -4.34
CA SER A 454 -17.49 29.60 -3.82
C SER A 454 -16.96 28.76 -2.64
N ALA A 455 -15.77 28.21 -2.74
CA ALA A 455 -15.16 27.39 -1.69
C ALA A 455 -14.82 28.17 -0.41
N THR A 456 -14.54 29.48 -0.55
CA THR A 456 -14.14 30.36 0.56
C THR A 456 -15.24 31.28 1.06
N ASN A 457 -16.48 31.07 0.62
CA ASN A 457 -17.61 31.97 0.91
C ASN A 457 -17.33 33.46 0.58
N GLY A 458 -16.52 33.69 -0.45
CA GLY A 458 -16.18 35.03 -0.93
C GLY A 458 -14.97 35.68 -0.26
N GLU A 459 -14.27 34.98 0.63
CA GLU A 459 -13.03 35.48 1.27
C GLU A 459 -11.92 35.67 0.23
N TYR A 460 -11.78 34.74 -0.70
CA TYR A 460 -10.87 34.81 -1.82
C TYR A 460 -11.64 34.72 -3.14
N GLN A 461 -11.13 35.38 -4.15
CA GLN A 461 -11.71 35.38 -5.49
C GLN A 461 -10.63 35.63 -6.54
N VAL A 462 -10.85 35.16 -7.77
CA VAL A 462 -9.97 35.42 -8.92
C VAL A 462 -9.96 36.93 -9.22
N LYS A 463 -8.78 37.46 -9.44
CA LYS A 463 -8.60 38.85 -9.93
C LYS A 463 -8.32 38.80 -11.43
N TYR A 464 -8.72 39.84 -12.12
CA TYR A 464 -8.62 39.99 -13.56
C TYR A 464 -7.94 41.31 -13.90
N ASP A 465 -6.84 41.28 -14.63
CA ASP A 465 -6.09 42.44 -15.07
C ASP A 465 -5.78 42.30 -16.58
N ILE A 466 -6.07 43.38 -17.36
CA ILE A 466 -5.69 43.41 -18.77
C ILE A 466 -4.33 44.09 -18.91
N VAL A 467 -3.43 43.47 -19.63
CA VAL A 467 -2.07 43.96 -19.85
C VAL A 467 -1.78 43.98 -21.35
N GLU A 468 -1.41 45.15 -21.84
CA GLU A 468 -0.86 45.32 -23.19
C GLU A 468 0.65 45.08 -23.15
N TYR A 469 1.19 44.23 -24.03
CA TYR A 469 2.58 43.83 -24.00
C TYR A 469 3.30 44.06 -25.35
N GLY A 470 2.56 44.40 -26.41
CA GLY A 470 3.08 44.67 -27.74
C GLY A 470 2.65 46.02 -28.29
N ASP A 471 3.21 46.42 -29.46
CA ASP A 471 2.99 47.75 -30.03
C ASP A 471 1.77 47.83 -30.95
N ASN A 472 1.12 46.68 -31.27
CA ASN A 472 0.01 46.61 -32.23
C ASN A 472 -1.28 46.08 -31.62
N GLY A 473 -1.48 46.26 -30.31
CA GLY A 473 -2.66 45.81 -29.61
C GLY A 473 -2.57 44.36 -29.09
N GLU A 474 -1.37 43.81 -29.01
CA GLU A 474 -1.16 42.51 -28.39
C GLU A 474 -1.37 42.63 -26.88
N CYS A 475 -2.38 41.91 -26.37
CA CYS A 475 -2.80 41.96 -24.99
C CYS A 475 -2.93 40.56 -24.39
N TYR A 476 -2.91 40.49 -23.08
CA TYR A 476 -3.43 39.32 -22.35
C TYR A 476 -4.33 39.74 -21.18
N LEU A 477 -5.31 38.91 -20.91
CA LEU A 477 -6.03 38.94 -19.65
C LEU A 477 -5.29 38.03 -18.66
N GLU A 478 -4.83 38.60 -17.55
CA GLU A 478 -4.22 37.88 -16.46
C GLU A 478 -5.25 37.56 -15.37
N LEU A 479 -5.44 36.28 -15.10
CA LEU A 479 -6.25 35.80 -13.99
C LEU A 479 -5.28 35.46 -12.86
N THR A 480 -5.58 35.92 -11.64
CA THR A 480 -4.71 35.68 -10.48
C THR A 480 -5.49 34.98 -9.35
N TRP A 481 -4.99 33.82 -8.96
CA TRP A 481 -5.35 33.13 -7.72
C TRP A 481 -4.26 33.39 -6.69
N ALA A 482 -4.60 33.94 -5.56
CA ALA A 482 -3.66 34.23 -4.48
C ALA A 482 -4.28 34.07 -3.11
N GLY A 483 -3.49 33.64 -2.14
CA GLY A 483 -3.87 33.51 -0.72
C GLY A 483 -4.71 32.30 -0.37
N TYR A 484 -5.15 31.50 -1.32
CA TYR A 484 -5.90 30.27 -1.09
C TYR A 484 -5.09 29.05 -1.55
N GLN A 485 -4.78 28.20 -0.60
CA GLN A 485 -4.07 26.95 -0.88
C GLN A 485 -5.06 25.85 -1.23
N PHE A 486 -4.84 25.15 -2.33
CA PHE A 486 -5.71 24.07 -2.78
C PHE A 486 -4.92 22.87 -3.29
N TYR A 487 -5.54 21.71 -3.20
CA TYR A 487 -5.18 20.50 -3.89
C TYR A 487 -6.38 20.00 -4.70
N GLY A 488 -6.17 19.60 -5.94
CA GLY A 488 -7.25 19.26 -6.86
C GLY A 488 -7.39 20.30 -7.95
N SER A 489 -8.61 20.64 -8.32
CA SER A 489 -8.90 21.58 -9.40
C SER A 489 -9.70 22.78 -8.93
N LEU A 490 -9.43 23.94 -9.53
CA LEU A 490 -10.23 25.14 -9.41
C LEU A 490 -10.68 25.62 -10.80
N GLN A 491 -11.96 25.84 -10.94
CA GLN A 491 -12.56 26.29 -12.19
C GLN A 491 -13.00 27.74 -12.08
N CYS A 492 -12.83 28.51 -13.16
CA CYS A 492 -13.47 29.80 -13.33
C CYS A 492 -14.05 29.95 -14.73
N GLN A 493 -15.01 30.84 -14.86
CA GLN A 493 -15.61 31.25 -16.13
C GLN A 493 -15.66 32.78 -16.17
N PHE A 494 -15.29 33.34 -17.29
CA PHE A 494 -15.34 34.77 -17.51
C PHE A 494 -15.74 35.07 -18.96
N ALA A 495 -16.38 36.21 -19.19
CA ALA A 495 -16.53 36.73 -20.55
C ALA A 495 -15.64 37.96 -20.72
N LEU A 496 -14.84 37.94 -21.79
CA LEU A 496 -13.98 39.03 -22.23
C LEU A 496 -14.72 39.87 -23.25
N MET A 497 -14.61 41.18 -23.13
CA MET A 497 -15.24 42.18 -24.00
C MET A 497 -16.77 42.21 -24.02
N ASP A 498 -17.39 41.95 -22.86
CA ASP A 498 -18.85 41.98 -22.73
C ASP A 498 -19.47 43.26 -23.31
N ALA A 499 -19.95 43.17 -24.53
CA ALA A 499 -20.72 44.18 -25.26
C ALA A 499 -19.98 45.52 -25.61
N VAL A 500 -18.68 45.49 -25.97
CA VAL A 500 -17.98 46.69 -26.49
C VAL A 500 -18.54 47.11 -27.83
N GLN A 501 -18.88 48.41 -27.94
CA GLN A 501 -19.43 48.99 -29.15
C GLN A 501 -18.61 50.21 -29.63
N ASN A 502 -18.56 50.45 -30.94
CA ASN A 502 -18.00 51.67 -31.52
C ASN A 502 -18.99 52.83 -31.42
N ASP A 503 -18.59 54.00 -31.90
CA ASP A 503 -19.41 55.23 -31.92
C ASP A 503 -20.73 55.10 -32.74
N GLN A 504 -20.87 54.03 -33.51
CA GLN A 504 -22.07 53.69 -34.29
C GLN A 504 -22.97 52.67 -33.63
N PHE A 505 -22.68 52.32 -32.37
CA PHE A 505 -23.38 51.28 -31.57
C PHE A 505 -23.31 49.90 -32.22
N THR A 506 -22.21 49.62 -32.94
CA THR A 506 -21.95 48.28 -33.51
C THR A 506 -20.99 47.52 -32.62
N PHE A 507 -21.31 46.29 -32.30
CA PHE A 507 -20.40 45.39 -31.59
C PHE A 507 -19.21 45.05 -32.48
N ILE A 508 -17.99 45.14 -31.94
CA ILE A 508 -16.75 45.11 -32.68
C ILE A 508 -15.82 43.98 -32.28
N TRP A 509 -16.22 43.14 -31.35
CA TRP A 509 -15.40 42.03 -30.88
C TRP A 509 -15.14 41.01 -32.01
N ASP A 510 -13.87 40.68 -32.25
CA ASP A 510 -13.43 39.67 -33.21
C ASP A 510 -12.41 38.71 -32.60
N PRO A 511 -12.84 37.59 -31.99
CA PRO A 511 -11.94 36.62 -31.36
C PRO A 511 -11.13 35.80 -32.36
N SER A 512 -11.37 35.96 -33.66
CA SER A 512 -10.68 35.17 -34.69
C SER A 512 -9.18 35.48 -34.82
N ASN A 513 -8.77 36.66 -34.32
CA ASN A 513 -7.36 37.10 -34.30
C ASN A 513 -6.66 36.83 -32.95
N ASP A 514 -7.35 36.25 -31.98
CA ASP A 514 -6.82 35.95 -30.66
C ASP A 514 -5.95 34.70 -30.67
N TYR A 515 -4.73 34.78 -30.13
CA TYR A 515 -3.83 33.63 -30.03
C TYR A 515 -4.44 32.50 -29.19
N SER A 516 -4.94 32.83 -28.02
CA SER A 516 -5.53 31.82 -27.10
C SER A 516 -6.85 31.24 -27.60
N ARG A 517 -7.49 31.88 -28.59
CA ARG A 517 -8.72 31.40 -29.21
C ARG A 517 -8.48 30.39 -30.34
N SER A 518 -7.36 30.45 -31.01
CA SER A 518 -7.14 29.92 -32.36
C SER A 518 -7.48 28.44 -32.56
N GLU A 519 -7.36 27.59 -31.53
CA GLU A 519 -7.66 26.16 -31.59
C GLU A 519 -8.60 25.72 -30.46
N LEU A 520 -9.10 26.68 -29.66
CA LEU A 520 -9.97 26.40 -28.54
C LEU A 520 -11.36 26.02 -29.04
N LYS A 521 -11.86 24.87 -28.61
CA LYS A 521 -13.16 24.33 -28.99
C LYS A 521 -14.27 24.83 -28.08
N THR A 522 -15.46 24.95 -28.65
CA THR A 522 -16.67 25.26 -27.87
C THR A 522 -17.10 24.04 -27.04
N ALA A 523 -17.80 24.31 -25.95
CA ALA A 523 -18.40 23.23 -25.12
C ALA A 523 -19.41 22.41 -25.94
N GLU A 524 -20.10 23.02 -26.92
CA GLU A 524 -21.01 22.34 -27.82
C GLU A 524 -20.28 21.37 -28.76
N GLU A 525 -19.16 21.79 -29.39
CA GLU A 525 -18.33 20.91 -30.24
C GLU A 525 -17.76 19.72 -29.46
N LEU A 526 -17.56 19.89 -28.17
CA LEU A 526 -17.04 18.85 -27.28
C LEU A 526 -18.13 17.97 -26.68
N GLY A 527 -19.41 18.34 -26.87
CA GLY A 527 -20.55 17.58 -26.32
C GLY A 527 -20.65 17.62 -24.80
N VAL A 528 -20.14 18.66 -24.16
CA VAL A 528 -20.08 18.82 -22.71
C VAL A 528 -20.93 20.01 -22.22
N SER A 529 -21.26 20.04 -20.94
CA SER A 529 -21.98 21.18 -20.36
C SER A 529 -21.05 22.40 -20.23
N LEU A 530 -21.61 23.58 -20.26
CA LEU A 530 -20.90 24.86 -20.08
C LEU A 530 -20.12 25.00 -18.77
N ASN A 531 -20.27 24.05 -17.83
CA ASN A 531 -19.63 24.08 -16.51
C ASN A 531 -18.41 23.18 -16.40
N VAL A 532 -17.94 22.61 -17.51
CA VAL A 532 -16.79 21.68 -17.51
C VAL A 532 -15.80 22.12 -18.56
N ALA A 533 -14.55 22.36 -18.17
CA ALA A 533 -13.44 22.60 -19.07
C ALA A 533 -12.77 21.24 -19.43
N PRO A 534 -13.06 20.65 -20.58
CA PRO A 534 -12.95 19.22 -20.73
C PRO A 534 -11.57 18.71 -21.24
N TYR A 535 -10.66 19.56 -21.72
CA TYR A 535 -9.40 19.09 -22.28
C TYR A 535 -8.24 20.03 -22.00
N LEU A 536 -7.05 19.47 -21.98
CA LEU A 536 -5.81 20.20 -21.82
C LEU A 536 -5.61 21.16 -22.99
N TYR A 537 -5.24 22.40 -22.68
CA TYR A 537 -5.06 23.43 -23.69
C TYR A 537 -3.79 24.24 -23.45
N ASP A 538 -2.93 24.31 -24.44
CA ASP A 538 -1.57 24.84 -24.30
C ASP A 538 -1.38 26.28 -24.80
N LYS A 539 -2.36 26.93 -25.48
CA LYS A 539 -2.27 28.33 -25.87
C LYS A 539 -2.79 29.33 -24.83
N ILE A 540 -3.07 28.85 -23.65
CA ILE A 540 -3.24 29.62 -22.43
C ILE A 540 -2.10 29.24 -21.50
N THR A 541 -1.36 30.23 -21.00
CA THR A 541 -0.19 29.97 -20.16
C THR A 541 -0.51 30.07 -18.68
N MET A 542 0.19 29.30 -17.84
CA MET A 542 0.08 29.38 -16.38
C MET A 542 1.47 29.61 -15.77
N TYR A 543 1.48 30.44 -14.75
CA TYR A 543 2.65 30.80 -13.95
C TYR A 543 2.38 30.50 -12.49
N VAL A 544 3.35 29.92 -11.82
CA VAL A 544 3.33 29.65 -10.38
C VAL A 544 4.53 30.37 -9.78
N ASP A 545 4.25 31.25 -8.82
CA ASP A 545 5.26 32.10 -8.17
C ASP A 545 6.19 32.79 -9.18
N GLY A 546 5.61 33.25 -10.30
CA GLY A 546 6.31 33.95 -11.38
C GLY A 546 7.04 33.07 -12.40
N LYS A 547 7.13 31.76 -12.22
CA LYS A 547 7.71 30.82 -13.19
C LYS A 547 6.63 30.21 -14.07
N GLN A 548 6.83 30.21 -15.39
CA GLN A 548 5.90 29.52 -16.31
C GLN A 548 5.93 28.00 -16.07
N VAL A 549 4.76 27.40 -15.84
CA VAL A 549 4.60 25.97 -15.56
C VAL A 549 3.73 25.24 -16.59
N TRP A 550 2.97 26.00 -17.41
CA TRP A 550 2.09 25.45 -18.44
C TRP A 550 1.98 26.36 -19.65
N GLY A 551 1.73 25.75 -20.80
CA GLY A 551 1.33 26.40 -22.03
C GLY A 551 2.50 26.97 -22.85
N ILE A 552 2.15 27.48 -24.01
CA ILE A 552 3.07 28.11 -24.97
C ILE A 552 2.58 29.55 -25.17
N ALA A 553 3.42 30.54 -24.94
CA ALA A 553 3.08 31.93 -25.18
C ALA A 553 3.22 32.30 -26.65
N PRO A 554 2.67 33.47 -27.12
CA PRO A 554 2.75 33.89 -28.50
C PRO A 554 4.20 34.02 -29.06
N ASP A 555 5.17 34.30 -28.21
CA ASP A 555 6.59 34.38 -28.54
C ASP A 555 7.30 33.02 -28.61
N GLY A 556 6.55 31.92 -28.33
CA GLY A 556 7.06 30.56 -28.30
C GLY A 556 7.68 30.13 -26.96
N SER A 557 7.67 30.99 -25.95
CA SER A 557 8.12 30.61 -24.60
C SER A 557 7.22 29.53 -24.00
N LYS A 558 7.84 28.57 -23.35
CA LYS A 558 7.17 27.41 -22.72
C LYS A 558 7.88 27.04 -21.43
N PRO A 559 7.26 26.22 -20.57
CA PRO A 559 7.91 25.77 -19.36
C PRO A 559 9.25 25.10 -19.62
N GLU A 560 10.28 25.48 -18.85
CA GLU A 560 11.49 24.68 -18.74
C GLU A 560 11.15 23.51 -17.80
N LEU A 561 10.92 22.34 -18.36
CA LEU A 561 10.81 21.13 -17.60
C LEU A 561 12.22 20.78 -17.11
N ASP A 562 12.36 20.54 -15.80
CA ASP A 562 13.59 19.98 -15.27
C ASP A 562 13.84 18.66 -16.00
N GLU A 563 15.01 18.48 -16.61
CA GLU A 563 15.34 17.18 -17.17
C GLU A 563 15.32 16.15 -16.04
N PRO A 564 14.79 14.93 -16.26
CA PRO A 564 14.89 13.85 -15.28
C PRO A 564 16.35 13.76 -14.84
N ALA A 565 16.57 13.69 -13.51
CA ALA A 565 17.94 13.52 -13.01
C ALA A 565 18.58 12.37 -13.79
N PRO A 566 19.79 12.56 -14.35
CA PRO A 566 20.41 11.51 -15.15
C PRO A 566 20.44 10.24 -14.32
N THR A 567 19.78 9.21 -14.82
CA THR A 567 20.00 7.86 -14.29
C THR A 567 21.50 7.67 -14.37
N ASN A 568 22.14 7.39 -13.23
CA ASN A 568 23.53 6.96 -13.27
C ASN A 568 23.65 5.98 -14.43
N PRO A 569 24.60 6.20 -15.36
CA PRO A 569 24.77 5.25 -16.43
C PRO A 569 24.86 3.90 -15.73
N THR A 570 23.92 3.05 -16.02
CA THR A 570 23.93 1.68 -15.60
C THR A 570 25.24 1.14 -16.14
N THR A 571 26.29 1.18 -15.34
CA THR A 571 27.33 0.18 -15.49
C THR A 571 26.61 -1.11 -15.15
N THR A 572 25.99 -1.66 -16.17
CA THR A 572 25.50 -3.02 -16.24
C THR A 572 26.70 -3.96 -16.15
N GLU A 573 27.39 -3.92 -15.04
CA GLU A 573 27.93 -5.09 -14.43
C GLU A 573 26.99 -5.43 -13.28
N GLN A 574 25.88 -6.06 -13.64
CA GLN A 574 25.23 -6.93 -12.69
C GLN A 574 26.33 -7.76 -12.03
N PRO A 575 26.36 -7.83 -10.68
CA PRO A 575 27.16 -8.85 -10.05
C PRO A 575 26.74 -10.13 -10.79
N LYS A 576 27.69 -10.83 -11.39
CA LYS A 576 27.48 -12.20 -11.81
C LYS A 576 27.08 -12.95 -10.56
N THR A 577 25.78 -12.93 -10.23
CA THR A 577 25.20 -13.97 -9.42
C THR A 577 25.52 -15.24 -10.20
N THR A 578 26.25 -16.11 -9.56
CA THR A 578 26.36 -17.49 -9.98
C THR A 578 24.95 -17.95 -10.32
N THR A 579 24.73 -18.18 -11.64
CA THR A 579 23.45 -18.56 -12.24
C THR A 579 22.32 -17.54 -12.05
N ALA A 580 22.28 -16.49 -12.91
CA ALA A 580 21.00 -16.01 -13.40
C ALA A 580 20.19 -17.22 -13.88
N PRO A 581 18.91 -17.36 -13.52
CA PRO A 581 18.04 -18.22 -14.31
C PRO A 581 18.08 -17.60 -15.70
N GLY A 582 18.71 -18.32 -16.61
CA GLY A 582 18.60 -17.98 -18.01
C GLY A 582 17.14 -17.82 -18.38
N THR A 583 16.85 -17.16 -19.50
CA THR A 583 15.62 -17.24 -20.30
C THR A 583 14.72 -18.34 -19.77
N PRO A 584 13.44 -18.12 -19.40
CA PRO A 584 12.62 -19.14 -18.75
C PRO A 584 12.96 -20.48 -19.34
N ALA A 585 13.66 -21.32 -18.58
CA ALA A 585 14.12 -22.58 -19.09
C ALA A 585 12.83 -23.33 -19.41
N VAL A 586 12.67 -23.74 -20.64
CA VAL A 586 11.62 -24.66 -21.07
C VAL A 586 11.53 -25.72 -19.97
N ASN A 587 10.40 -25.71 -19.23
CA ASN A 587 10.23 -26.68 -18.14
C ASN A 587 10.27 -28.06 -18.78
N PRO A 588 11.27 -28.92 -18.50
CA PRO A 588 11.41 -30.22 -19.19
C PRO A 588 10.23 -31.15 -18.93
N ASN A 589 9.37 -30.84 -17.99
CA ASN A 589 8.16 -31.59 -17.66
C ASN A 589 6.88 -30.92 -18.20
N ALA A 590 6.98 -29.73 -18.82
CA ALA A 590 5.83 -29.07 -19.39
C ALA A 590 5.37 -29.77 -20.68
N LYS A 591 4.09 -30.00 -20.77
CA LYS A 591 3.41 -30.44 -21.98
C LYS A 591 2.66 -29.27 -22.57
N TYR A 592 3.37 -28.33 -23.16
CA TYR A 592 2.78 -27.12 -23.71
C TYR A 592 1.58 -27.40 -24.60
N GLY A 593 0.48 -26.72 -24.34
CA GLY A 593 -0.80 -26.89 -25.00
C GLY A 593 -1.77 -27.83 -24.30
N ASP A 594 -1.32 -28.68 -23.36
CA ASP A 594 -2.15 -29.61 -22.58
C ASP A 594 -2.58 -28.92 -21.28
N VAL A 595 -3.53 -27.98 -21.40
CA VAL A 595 -3.97 -27.09 -20.31
C VAL A 595 -4.81 -27.82 -19.26
N ASN A 596 -5.60 -28.79 -19.68
CA ASN A 596 -6.43 -29.60 -18.79
C ASN A 596 -5.69 -30.79 -18.17
N CYS A 597 -4.43 -31.01 -18.57
CA CYS A 597 -3.55 -32.09 -18.09
C CYS A 597 -4.10 -33.51 -18.39
N ASP A 598 -4.85 -33.70 -19.47
CA ASP A 598 -5.38 -35.00 -19.88
C ASP A 598 -4.44 -35.78 -20.81
N THR A 599 -3.26 -35.25 -21.08
CA THR A 599 -2.20 -35.77 -21.96
C THR A 599 -2.42 -35.58 -23.45
N LYS A 600 -3.46 -34.89 -23.87
CA LYS A 600 -3.73 -34.49 -25.24
C LYS A 600 -3.62 -32.98 -25.37
N VAL A 601 -3.48 -32.54 -26.61
CA VAL A 601 -3.59 -31.11 -26.95
C VAL A 601 -4.68 -30.97 -27.98
N ASP A 602 -5.86 -30.52 -27.55
CA ASP A 602 -7.04 -30.41 -28.39
C ASP A 602 -7.89 -29.16 -28.07
N VAL A 603 -9.10 -29.09 -28.63
CA VAL A 603 -9.96 -27.90 -28.47
C VAL A 603 -10.40 -27.69 -27.01
N ALA A 604 -10.42 -28.74 -26.17
CA ALA A 604 -10.78 -28.61 -24.77
C ALA A 604 -9.77 -27.74 -24.00
N ASP A 605 -8.49 -27.81 -24.38
CA ASP A 605 -7.42 -26.98 -23.81
C ASP A 605 -7.61 -25.50 -24.19
N VAL A 606 -7.94 -25.25 -25.46
CA VAL A 606 -8.22 -23.88 -25.94
C VAL A 606 -9.42 -23.29 -25.20
N VAL A 607 -10.48 -24.08 -25.02
CA VAL A 607 -11.67 -23.65 -24.28
C VAL A 607 -11.33 -23.33 -22.82
N LEU A 608 -10.59 -24.23 -22.17
CA LEU A 608 -10.18 -24.01 -20.79
C LEU A 608 -9.27 -22.77 -20.66
N LEU A 609 -8.26 -22.64 -21.52
CA LEU A 609 -7.37 -21.49 -21.53
C LEU A 609 -8.11 -20.18 -21.82
N SER A 610 -9.03 -20.18 -22.77
CA SER A 610 -9.87 -19.01 -23.07
C SER A 610 -10.74 -18.60 -21.88
N ARG A 611 -11.32 -19.56 -21.15
CA ARG A 611 -12.09 -19.30 -19.93
C ARG A 611 -11.22 -18.68 -18.83
N ILE A 612 -9.98 -19.13 -18.70
CA ILE A 612 -9.01 -18.57 -17.76
C ILE A 612 -8.64 -17.12 -18.15
N ILE A 613 -8.37 -16.88 -19.43
CA ILE A 613 -8.03 -15.55 -19.95
C ILE A 613 -9.15 -14.53 -19.72
N VAL A 614 -10.41 -14.96 -19.84
CA VAL A 614 -11.57 -14.10 -19.54
C VAL A 614 -12.02 -14.14 -18.08
N GLU A 615 -11.19 -14.71 -17.22
CA GLU A 615 -11.42 -14.79 -15.77
C GLU A 615 -12.72 -15.48 -15.35
N ASP A 616 -13.10 -16.53 -16.06
CA ASP A 616 -14.26 -17.34 -15.69
C ASP A 616 -14.01 -18.06 -14.36
N LYS A 617 -14.75 -17.68 -13.32
CA LYS A 617 -14.61 -18.22 -11.95
C LYS A 617 -14.88 -19.73 -11.84
N ASP A 618 -15.59 -20.29 -12.79
CA ASP A 618 -15.90 -21.71 -12.83
C ASP A 618 -14.87 -22.51 -13.65
N ALA A 619 -13.83 -21.88 -14.16
CA ALA A 619 -12.72 -22.54 -14.85
C ALA A 619 -11.72 -23.11 -13.84
N ILE A 620 -11.69 -24.44 -13.72
CA ILE A 620 -10.73 -25.13 -12.83
C ILE A 620 -9.54 -25.58 -13.66
N VAL A 621 -8.35 -25.13 -13.30
CA VAL A 621 -7.08 -25.50 -13.93
C VAL A 621 -6.03 -25.81 -12.84
N THR A 622 -5.17 -26.77 -13.09
CA THR A 622 -4.07 -27.10 -12.19
C THR A 622 -2.88 -26.18 -12.43
N SER A 623 -1.98 -26.06 -11.45
CA SER A 623 -0.71 -25.32 -11.62
C SER A 623 0.10 -25.82 -12.81
N GLN A 624 0.08 -27.14 -13.08
CA GLN A 624 0.72 -27.70 -14.26
C GLN A 624 0.00 -27.29 -15.56
N GLY A 625 -1.33 -27.23 -15.56
CA GLY A 625 -2.11 -26.75 -16.68
C GLY A 625 -1.83 -25.29 -17.02
N MET A 626 -1.62 -24.47 -16.03
CA MET A 626 -1.20 -23.08 -16.20
C MET A 626 0.21 -22.96 -16.83
N ILE A 627 1.14 -23.83 -16.45
CA ILE A 627 2.47 -23.87 -17.09
C ILE A 627 2.33 -24.34 -18.55
N ASN A 628 1.53 -25.36 -18.79
CA ASN A 628 1.28 -25.89 -20.13
C ASN A 628 0.59 -24.88 -21.07
N GLY A 629 -0.17 -23.96 -20.49
CA GLY A 629 -0.91 -22.93 -21.23
C GLY A 629 -0.06 -21.76 -21.74
N ASP A 630 1.19 -21.64 -21.33
CA ASP A 630 2.12 -20.60 -21.80
C ASP A 630 2.88 -21.14 -23.04
N CYS A 631 2.19 -21.19 -24.15
CA CYS A 631 2.68 -21.88 -25.35
C CYS A 631 3.80 -21.14 -26.09
N ASN A 632 3.91 -19.84 -25.92
CA ASN A 632 4.96 -19.00 -26.50
C ASN A 632 6.12 -18.74 -25.53
N VAL A 633 6.00 -19.20 -24.28
CA VAL A 633 6.98 -19.04 -23.19
C VAL A 633 7.34 -17.54 -22.96
N ASP A 634 6.33 -16.69 -23.00
CA ASP A 634 6.52 -15.26 -22.71
C ASP A 634 6.16 -14.89 -21.26
N GLY A 635 5.63 -15.86 -20.49
CA GLY A 635 5.24 -15.72 -19.09
C GLY A 635 3.79 -15.29 -18.91
N LYS A 636 3.05 -15.07 -19.99
CA LYS A 636 1.64 -14.69 -19.95
C LYS A 636 0.76 -15.88 -20.40
N ARG A 637 -0.53 -15.78 -20.20
CA ARG A 637 -1.57 -16.65 -20.74
C ARG A 637 -2.58 -15.73 -21.37
N ASP A 638 -2.50 -15.67 -22.69
CA ASP A 638 -3.28 -14.71 -23.45
C ASP A 638 -3.80 -15.33 -24.78
N PRO A 639 -4.52 -14.59 -25.61
CA PRO A 639 -5.06 -15.11 -26.87
C PRO A 639 -3.99 -15.64 -27.85
N ASP A 640 -2.72 -15.23 -27.73
CA ASP A 640 -1.65 -15.73 -28.59
C ASP A 640 -1.33 -17.19 -28.29
N ASP A 641 -1.41 -17.61 -27.02
CA ASP A 641 -1.26 -19.01 -26.62
C ASP A 641 -2.41 -19.88 -27.17
N CYS A 642 -3.64 -19.38 -27.05
CA CYS A 642 -4.79 -20.05 -27.66
C CYS A 642 -4.59 -20.21 -29.16
N THR A 643 -4.06 -19.18 -29.81
CA THR A 643 -3.76 -19.19 -31.25
C THR A 643 -2.72 -20.25 -31.60
N MET A 644 -1.67 -20.36 -30.80
CA MET A 644 -0.63 -21.39 -31.01
C MET A 644 -1.18 -22.82 -30.85
N ILE A 645 -2.04 -23.08 -29.84
CA ILE A 645 -2.70 -24.37 -29.66
C ILE A 645 -3.60 -24.66 -30.88
N LEU A 646 -4.41 -23.70 -31.34
CA LEU A 646 -5.25 -23.85 -32.52
C LEU A 646 -4.43 -24.11 -33.79
N GLN A 647 -3.32 -23.45 -34.00
CA GLN A 647 -2.41 -23.68 -35.12
C GLN A 647 -1.83 -25.11 -35.08
N TYR A 648 -1.50 -25.60 -33.88
CA TYR A 648 -1.03 -26.97 -33.71
C TYR A 648 -2.16 -27.99 -34.05
N ILE A 649 -3.36 -27.80 -33.53
CA ILE A 649 -4.54 -28.66 -33.81
C ILE A 649 -4.84 -28.67 -35.29
N ALA A 650 -4.77 -27.52 -35.95
CA ALA A 650 -4.97 -27.37 -37.40
C ALA A 650 -3.78 -27.91 -38.22
N LYS A 651 -2.73 -28.43 -37.59
CA LYS A 651 -1.49 -28.93 -38.22
C LYS A 651 -0.71 -27.86 -39.03
N LEU A 652 -0.90 -26.61 -38.70
CA LEU A 652 -0.18 -25.48 -39.28
C LEU A 652 1.25 -25.33 -38.67
N ILE A 653 1.42 -25.74 -37.43
CA ILE A 653 2.69 -25.81 -36.78
C ILE A 653 2.94 -27.20 -36.13
N PRO A 654 4.18 -27.68 -36.04
CA PRO A 654 4.48 -28.92 -35.31
C PRO A 654 4.46 -28.69 -33.79
N TYR A 655 4.27 -29.75 -33.00
CA TYR A 655 4.28 -29.69 -31.52
C TYR A 655 5.54 -29.04 -30.95
N SER A 656 6.70 -29.22 -31.60
CA SER A 656 7.97 -28.61 -31.20
C SER A 656 7.98 -27.07 -31.22
N LYS A 657 6.92 -26.43 -31.73
CA LYS A 657 6.75 -24.97 -31.66
C LYS A 657 6.02 -24.52 -30.42
N LEU A 658 5.23 -25.40 -29.79
CA LEU A 658 4.66 -25.11 -28.49
C LEU A 658 5.80 -25.14 -27.44
N GLY A 659 5.86 -24.15 -26.59
CA GLY A 659 6.94 -23.97 -25.63
C GLY A 659 8.21 -23.35 -26.20
N THR A 660 8.12 -22.61 -27.30
CA THR A 660 9.25 -21.88 -27.88
C THR A 660 8.87 -20.41 -28.14
N LYS A 661 9.78 -19.51 -27.80
CA LYS A 661 9.63 -18.08 -28.14
C LYS A 661 9.67 -17.86 -29.63
#